data_dedacc55e00e501685f1fb4385b4118a
#
_entry.id   dedacc55e00e501685f1fb4385b4118a
#
_cell.length_a   1.000
_cell.length_b   1.000
_cell.length_c   1.000
_cell.angle_alpha   90.00
_cell.angle_beta   90.00
_cell.angle_gamma   90.00
#
_symmetry.space_group_name_H-M   'P 1'
#
loop_
_entity.id
_entity.type
_entity.pdbx_description
1 polymer ?
#
loop_
_entity_poly.entity_id
_entity_poly.type
_entity_poly.pdbx_seq_one_letter_code
_entity_poly.pdbx_strand_id
1 'polypeptide(L)'
;MCGGEISHISSLIMKKFIISLAFTALPACLLTAQTADVSNPVVPRPVATRTLGAEIFTLTAKASIGCDSRVEAQARYLQETLLPSTGFDLKVNVGRKGTIQLSIDTLAVAQEEGYRLKITRKGVEIVGHDAAGVFYGIQTLLQYFPASVYKQSLQKNVAWTAPAVEVEDAPNRPWRGMMLDAARYYYDKSFVLKFIDMMAMYKLNKLQFHFIDDCGWRLEIKKYPRLTEVGAWAGTNEKRIGGYYTQDDIREIVAYAAVRGVEIIPEIEFPAHVLSAVVAYPWLSCTGLQHEVPSQHFISRDLLCVGKETTLQFLRDVLDETVSLFPSKYINIGGDEAVYTRWSQCPDCQALMKREGLTKVSELQGWLTDQVAGWMKERGRTVIGWEEIIMRGKVNTPVVALIWHNVNDSIRAKEGGHKAILTPANHLYFDFPESNTPGEPQHATWMPPISLERAYSMPVNDYSPTSTTMGVQGCIWSDQFIHGTKLQEVIPIDENRSENYVEYFCVPRMLALSELGWDAAAQRDYADFSRRMKQQYQRLSAKGCTYRVPEPVVKSEVKQADGSVGITLESPVEGAVVRYTTDGSYPTVHSKIYQGETITVKNRADLLAITEVTPTHYSLPLYTAPDYSAYKSYGDYTADWQPLRVQPTAQPWRFECTGKIRGNGRYEITFVKTRGTNALRLGDIRVLKRDEVVATVSQNALTAPAVTIPFTVSNFEAGTPFYVEIMANGEGGNDSQGLVFIRKIGE
;
A
#
# COMPACT_ATOMS: atom_id res chain seq x y z
N MET A 1 16.89 -72.67 26.05
CA MET A 1 17.66 -73.90 25.76
C MET A 1 17.92 -73.92 24.28
N CYS A 2 19.20 -73.92 23.97
CA CYS A 2 19.91 -74.42 22.80
C CYS A 2 19.42 -73.88 21.42
N GLY A 3 20.19 -73.25 20.64
CA GLY A 3 21.65 -73.33 20.47
C GLY A 3 21.98 -73.74 19.03
N GLY A 4 22.98 -73.07 18.46
CA GLY A 4 23.89 -73.54 17.42
C GLY A 4 23.52 -73.15 16.01
N GLU A 5 24.17 -72.17 15.38
CA GLU A 5 25.53 -72.20 14.75
C GLU A 5 25.69 -73.11 13.52
N ILE A 6 26.30 -72.52 12.52
CA ILE A 6 27.35 -72.97 11.57
C ILE A 6 26.86 -72.92 10.11
N SER A 7 27.29 -72.07 9.30
CA SER A 7 28.52 -71.63 8.59
C SER A 7 28.68 -72.23 7.20
N HIS A 8 29.03 -71.33 6.30
CA HIS A 8 29.84 -71.48 5.05
C HIS A 8 29.70 -72.63 4.04
N ILE A 9 29.87 -72.22 2.80
CA ILE A 9 30.26 -72.87 1.53
C ILE A 9 29.11 -72.87 0.53
N SER A 10 29.10 -72.34 -0.62
CA SER A 10 30.15 -72.04 -1.60
C SER A 10 29.62 -71.12 -2.69
N SER A 11 30.48 -70.29 -3.19
CA SER A 11 30.38 -69.56 -4.43
C SER A 11 30.37 -70.46 -5.65
N LEU A 12 29.98 -69.88 -6.78
CA LEU A 12 29.97 -70.38 -8.16
C LEU A 12 28.74 -71.20 -8.54
N ILE A 13 27.92 -70.55 -9.25
CA ILE A 13 27.02 -70.92 -10.38
C ILE A 13 25.75 -70.08 -10.28
N MET A 14 25.83 -68.81 -10.69
CA MET A 14 24.69 -68.04 -11.17
C MET A 14 25.13 -66.72 -11.78
N LYS A 15 25.93 -66.85 -12.81
CA LYS A 15 26.23 -65.70 -13.71
C LYS A 15 25.73 -66.13 -15.08
N LYS A 16 24.42 -66.18 -15.31
CA LYS A 16 23.86 -66.26 -16.68
C LYS A 16 22.34 -66.13 -16.79
N PHE A 17 21.63 -65.66 -15.73
CA PHE A 17 20.15 -65.52 -15.83
C PHE A 17 19.60 -64.19 -15.29
N ILE A 18 20.41 -63.14 -15.13
CA ILE A 18 19.98 -61.80 -14.61
C ILE A 18 20.24 -60.67 -15.63
N ILE A 19 20.24 -60.96 -16.95
CA ILE A 19 20.36 -59.92 -17.95
C ILE A 19 19.10 -59.80 -18.84
N SER A 20 18.01 -60.49 -18.55
CA SER A 20 16.82 -60.42 -19.38
C SER A 20 15.56 -59.92 -18.69
N LEU A 21 15.63 -59.42 -17.45
CA LEU A 21 14.47 -58.85 -16.74
C LEU A 21 14.69 -57.40 -16.25
N ALA A 22 15.79 -56.75 -16.67
CA ALA A 22 16.07 -55.36 -16.27
C ALA A 22 15.77 -54.32 -17.43
N PHE A 23 15.10 -54.74 -18.50
CA PHE A 23 14.85 -53.83 -19.64
C PHE A 23 13.38 -53.55 -19.91
N THR A 24 12.44 -53.97 -19.05
CA THR A 24 11.00 -53.69 -19.23
C THR A 24 10.32 -52.92 -18.11
N ALA A 25 11.10 -52.41 -17.14
CA ALA A 25 10.53 -51.63 -16.03
C ALA A 25 11.09 -50.20 -15.92
N LEU A 26 11.65 -49.63 -16.98
CA LEU A 26 12.18 -48.26 -17.00
C LEU A 26 11.80 -47.45 -18.26
N PRO A 27 10.51 -47.24 -18.53
CA PRO A 27 10.11 -45.99 -19.12
C PRO A 27 8.78 -45.46 -18.59
N ALA A 28 8.39 -45.77 -17.34
CA ALA A 28 7.15 -45.19 -16.76
C ALA A 28 7.40 -44.13 -15.70
N CYS A 29 8.67 -43.81 -15.35
CA CYS A 29 9.01 -42.79 -14.34
C CYS A 29 9.85 -41.63 -14.89
N LEU A 30 9.95 -41.45 -16.20
CA LEU A 30 10.73 -40.36 -16.82
C LEU A 30 9.96 -39.60 -17.90
N LEU A 31 8.64 -39.53 -17.74
CA LEU A 31 7.76 -38.68 -18.57
C LEU A 31 6.82 -37.83 -17.73
N THR A 32 7.21 -37.49 -16.49
CA THR A 32 6.97 -36.17 -15.97
C THR A 32 8.19 -35.33 -16.35
N ALA A 33 8.46 -35.24 -17.67
CA ALA A 33 9.21 -34.13 -18.18
C ALA A 33 8.49 -32.90 -17.70
N GLN A 34 9.16 -32.12 -16.88
CA GLN A 34 8.96 -30.71 -16.79
C GLN A 34 8.55 -30.19 -18.16
N THR A 35 7.24 -30.10 -18.41
CA THR A 35 6.73 -29.08 -19.28
C THR A 35 7.32 -27.81 -18.69
N ALA A 36 8.26 -27.19 -19.39
CA ALA A 36 8.75 -25.88 -19.04
C ALA A 36 7.49 -25.06 -18.74
N ASP A 37 7.31 -24.74 -17.47
CA ASP A 37 6.22 -23.93 -16.99
C ASP A 37 6.41 -22.63 -17.75
N VAL A 38 5.57 -22.37 -18.75
CA VAL A 38 5.52 -21.07 -19.42
C VAL A 38 5.11 -20.15 -18.29
N SER A 39 6.07 -19.49 -17.71
CA SER A 39 5.94 -18.78 -16.45
C SER A 39 4.74 -17.85 -16.56
N ASN A 40 3.67 -18.19 -15.85
CA ASN A 40 2.46 -17.38 -15.81
C ASN A 40 2.85 -15.97 -15.35
N PRO A 41 2.69 -14.90 -16.17
CA PRO A 41 3.14 -13.55 -15.81
C PRO A 41 2.09 -12.79 -14.98
N VAL A 42 0.92 -13.37 -14.77
CA VAL A 42 -0.28 -12.66 -14.29
C VAL A 42 -0.22 -12.41 -12.79
N VAL A 43 -0.56 -11.19 -12.38
CA VAL A 43 -0.80 -10.78 -11.00
C VAL A 43 -2.18 -10.12 -10.93
N PRO A 44 -3.06 -10.52 -9.99
CA PRO A 44 -2.95 -11.67 -9.11
C PRO A 44 -2.92 -12.99 -9.89
N ARG A 45 -2.34 -14.04 -9.28
CA ARG A 45 -2.21 -15.35 -9.90
C ARG A 45 -3.58 -15.96 -10.16
N PRO A 46 -3.88 -16.41 -11.38
CA PRO A 46 -5.13 -17.11 -11.64
C PRO A 46 -5.23 -18.45 -10.89
N VAL A 47 -6.44 -18.82 -10.52
CA VAL A 47 -6.73 -20.09 -9.81
C VAL A 47 -6.22 -21.29 -10.61
N ALA A 48 -6.45 -21.30 -11.93
CA ALA A 48 -5.96 -22.35 -12.80
C ALA A 48 -5.51 -21.78 -14.17
N THR A 49 -4.36 -22.24 -14.65
CA THR A 49 -3.83 -21.90 -15.97
C THR A 49 -3.35 -23.16 -16.66
N ARG A 50 -3.74 -23.38 -17.92
CA ARG A 50 -3.33 -24.50 -18.75
C ARG A 50 -2.79 -24.01 -20.08
N THR A 51 -1.53 -24.31 -20.38
CA THR A 51 -0.93 -24.06 -21.70
C THR A 51 -1.54 -24.96 -22.76
N LEU A 52 -1.89 -24.42 -23.93
CA LEU A 52 -2.47 -25.14 -25.07
C LEU A 52 -1.43 -25.45 -26.16
N GLY A 53 -0.20 -25.75 -25.76
CA GLY A 53 0.92 -26.04 -26.67
C GLY A 53 1.71 -24.79 -27.07
N ALA A 54 2.46 -24.87 -28.14
CA ALA A 54 3.36 -23.79 -28.63
C ALA A 54 2.68 -22.77 -29.56
N GLU A 55 1.36 -22.85 -29.71
CA GLU A 55 0.62 -21.91 -30.57
C GLU A 55 0.62 -20.50 -29.97
N ILE A 56 0.59 -19.50 -30.83
CA ILE A 56 0.62 -18.08 -30.49
C ILE A 56 -0.55 -17.37 -31.16
N PHE A 57 -1.31 -16.59 -30.42
CA PHE A 57 -2.24 -15.60 -30.95
C PHE A 57 -1.48 -14.35 -31.37
N THR A 58 -1.82 -13.80 -32.52
CA THR A 58 -1.28 -12.53 -33.01
C THR A 58 -2.42 -11.55 -33.26
N LEU A 59 -2.45 -10.45 -32.50
CA LEU A 59 -3.38 -9.36 -32.73
C LEU A 59 -2.95 -8.55 -33.95
N THR A 60 -3.88 -8.27 -34.85
CA THR A 60 -3.65 -7.50 -36.07
C THR A 60 -4.72 -6.42 -36.23
N ALA A 61 -4.48 -5.43 -37.09
CA ALA A 61 -5.46 -4.38 -37.41
C ALA A 61 -6.77 -4.91 -38.04
N LYS A 62 -6.81 -6.17 -38.48
CA LYS A 62 -8.02 -6.82 -39.03
C LYS A 62 -8.87 -7.49 -37.94
N ALA A 63 -8.36 -7.57 -36.72
CA ALA A 63 -9.11 -8.14 -35.61
C ALA A 63 -10.33 -7.27 -35.27
N SER A 64 -11.33 -7.89 -34.63
CA SER A 64 -12.51 -7.20 -34.13
C SER A 64 -12.89 -7.74 -32.75
N ILE A 65 -13.62 -6.96 -31.98
CA ILE A 65 -14.14 -7.34 -30.67
C ILE A 65 -15.65 -7.62 -30.85
N GLY A 66 -16.05 -8.88 -30.67
CA GLY A 66 -17.46 -9.26 -30.56
C GLY A 66 -17.89 -9.24 -29.10
N CYS A 67 -19.07 -8.74 -28.78
CA CYS A 67 -19.52 -8.74 -27.41
C CYS A 67 -21.03 -8.92 -27.25
N ASP A 68 -21.43 -9.49 -26.12
CA ASP A 68 -22.77 -9.39 -25.58
C ASP A 68 -23.08 -7.91 -25.25
N SER A 69 -24.34 -7.46 -25.43
CA SER A 69 -24.73 -6.08 -25.13
C SER A 69 -24.51 -5.68 -23.66
N ARG A 70 -24.56 -6.64 -22.74
CA ARG A 70 -24.30 -6.43 -21.30
C ARG A 70 -22.85 -6.03 -20.97
N VAL A 71 -21.92 -6.25 -21.90
CA VAL A 71 -20.48 -5.97 -21.72
C VAL A 71 -19.91 -5.08 -22.83
N GLU A 72 -20.76 -4.27 -23.47
CA GLU A 72 -20.32 -3.31 -24.49
C GLU A 72 -19.31 -2.31 -23.92
N ALA A 73 -19.52 -1.82 -22.69
CA ALA A 73 -18.61 -0.89 -22.03
C ALA A 73 -17.21 -1.50 -21.83
N GLN A 74 -17.10 -2.79 -21.46
CA GLN A 74 -15.85 -3.50 -21.32
C GLN A 74 -15.17 -3.75 -22.70
N ALA A 75 -15.95 -3.97 -23.74
CA ALA A 75 -15.43 -4.10 -25.12
C ALA A 75 -14.83 -2.77 -25.61
N ARG A 76 -15.48 -1.64 -25.33
CA ARG A 76 -14.96 -0.31 -25.64
C ARG A 76 -13.72 0.03 -24.82
N TYR A 77 -13.71 -0.31 -23.53
CA TYR A 77 -12.51 -0.19 -22.69
C TYR A 77 -11.31 -0.95 -23.29
N LEU A 78 -11.51 -2.19 -23.77
CA LEU A 78 -10.44 -2.95 -24.42
C LEU A 78 -9.97 -2.29 -25.72
N GLN A 79 -10.88 -1.79 -26.56
CA GLN A 79 -10.57 -1.03 -27.79
C GLN A 79 -9.73 0.20 -27.47
N GLU A 80 -10.18 1.02 -26.53
CA GLU A 80 -9.51 2.27 -26.09
C GLU A 80 -8.13 1.99 -25.49
N THR A 81 -7.98 0.90 -24.74
CA THR A 81 -6.69 0.49 -24.14
C THR A 81 -5.68 0.05 -25.20
N LEU A 82 -6.13 -0.64 -26.24
CA LEU A 82 -5.23 -1.17 -27.30
C LEU A 82 -4.85 -0.10 -28.32
N LEU A 83 -5.73 0.84 -28.61
CA LEU A 83 -5.55 1.81 -29.70
C LEU A 83 -4.26 2.64 -29.62
N PRO A 84 -3.89 3.27 -28.48
CA PRO A 84 -2.72 4.15 -28.44
C PRO A 84 -1.41 3.46 -28.78
N SER A 85 -1.21 2.26 -28.23
CA SER A 85 0.04 1.51 -28.39
C SER A 85 0.13 0.76 -29.70
N THR A 86 -0.98 0.15 -30.16
CA THR A 86 -1.00 -0.69 -31.35
C THR A 86 -1.28 0.09 -32.64
N GLY A 87 -2.03 1.20 -32.53
CA GLY A 87 -2.59 1.92 -33.69
C GLY A 87 -3.76 1.17 -34.34
N PHE A 88 -4.30 0.11 -33.73
CA PHE A 88 -5.37 -0.71 -34.29
C PHE A 88 -6.73 -0.23 -33.75
N ASP A 89 -7.51 0.44 -34.58
CA ASP A 89 -8.89 0.79 -34.27
C ASP A 89 -9.80 -0.43 -34.47
N LEU A 90 -9.86 -1.29 -33.45
CA LEU A 90 -10.59 -2.56 -33.50
C LEU A 90 -12.10 -2.31 -33.45
N LYS A 91 -12.81 -2.78 -34.47
CA LYS A 91 -14.27 -2.64 -34.53
C LYS A 91 -14.96 -3.41 -33.40
N VAL A 92 -15.79 -2.73 -32.60
CA VAL A 92 -16.68 -3.35 -31.60
C VAL A 92 -17.99 -3.76 -32.28
N ASN A 93 -18.34 -5.04 -32.20
CA ASN A 93 -19.51 -5.67 -32.83
C ASN A 93 -20.44 -6.22 -31.73
N VAL A 94 -21.43 -5.42 -31.32
CA VAL A 94 -22.43 -5.84 -30.32
C VAL A 94 -23.37 -6.89 -30.90
N GLY A 95 -23.59 -8.00 -30.19
CA GLY A 95 -24.46 -9.10 -30.61
C GLY A 95 -23.90 -9.94 -31.78
N ARG A 96 -22.63 -9.77 -32.16
CA ARG A 96 -21.97 -10.49 -33.26
C ARG A 96 -20.63 -11.07 -32.82
N LYS A 97 -20.16 -12.05 -33.54
CA LYS A 97 -18.84 -12.66 -33.32
C LYS A 97 -17.70 -11.71 -33.71
N GLY A 98 -16.59 -11.79 -32.96
CA GLY A 98 -15.33 -11.11 -33.23
C GLY A 98 -14.12 -12.02 -33.08
N THR A 99 -12.95 -11.52 -33.43
CA THR A 99 -11.65 -12.21 -33.17
C THR A 99 -11.40 -12.34 -31.67
N ILE A 100 -11.78 -11.32 -30.91
CA ILE A 100 -11.86 -11.34 -29.44
C ILE A 100 -13.35 -11.34 -29.10
N GLN A 101 -13.80 -12.35 -28.37
CA GLN A 101 -15.22 -12.53 -28.02
C GLN A 101 -15.40 -12.35 -26.52
N LEU A 102 -16.34 -11.46 -26.12
CA LEU A 102 -16.68 -11.16 -24.75
C LEU A 102 -18.14 -11.53 -24.48
N SER A 103 -18.42 -12.30 -23.43
CA SER A 103 -19.80 -12.72 -23.09
C SER A 103 -19.97 -12.95 -21.59
N ILE A 104 -21.24 -12.97 -21.16
CA ILE A 104 -21.65 -13.37 -19.80
C ILE A 104 -22.39 -14.71 -19.90
N ASP A 105 -21.94 -15.69 -19.11
CA ASP A 105 -22.62 -16.97 -18.95
C ASP A 105 -22.44 -17.48 -17.51
N THR A 106 -23.48 -17.31 -16.69
CA THR A 106 -23.50 -17.70 -15.28
C THR A 106 -23.52 -19.21 -15.07
N LEU A 107 -23.86 -20.00 -16.10
CA LEU A 107 -23.81 -21.46 -16.05
C LEU A 107 -22.39 -21.97 -16.32
N ALA A 108 -21.68 -21.31 -17.23
CA ALA A 108 -20.29 -21.65 -17.55
C ALA A 108 -19.32 -21.16 -16.46
N VAL A 109 -19.62 -20.02 -15.80
CA VAL A 109 -18.84 -19.44 -14.71
C VAL A 109 -19.75 -19.19 -13.52
N ALA A 110 -19.72 -20.08 -12.53
CA ALA A 110 -20.66 -20.06 -11.42
C ALA A 110 -20.37 -19.01 -10.34
N GLN A 111 -19.10 -18.63 -10.17
CA GLN A 111 -18.67 -17.70 -9.11
C GLN A 111 -18.77 -16.24 -9.58
N GLU A 112 -19.37 -15.36 -8.76
CA GLU A 112 -19.41 -13.92 -8.97
C GLU A 112 -17.99 -13.37 -9.22
N GLU A 113 -17.86 -12.39 -10.11
CA GLU A 113 -16.59 -11.80 -10.54
C GLU A 113 -15.63 -12.80 -11.22
N GLY A 114 -16.00 -14.08 -11.36
CA GLY A 114 -15.21 -15.11 -12.01
C GLY A 114 -15.22 -14.99 -13.53
N TYR A 115 -14.23 -15.60 -14.17
CA TYR A 115 -14.13 -15.64 -15.63
C TYR A 115 -13.36 -16.88 -16.13
N ARG A 116 -13.61 -17.21 -17.42
CA ARG A 116 -12.79 -18.09 -18.24
C ARG A 116 -12.18 -17.27 -19.38
N LEU A 117 -10.89 -17.44 -19.61
CA LEU A 117 -10.16 -16.87 -20.75
C LEU A 117 -9.57 -18.01 -21.54
N LYS A 118 -9.82 -18.03 -22.87
CA LYS A 118 -9.20 -18.95 -23.79
C LYS A 118 -8.52 -18.19 -24.93
N ILE A 119 -7.21 -18.35 -25.03
CA ILE A 119 -6.40 -17.79 -26.11
C ILE A 119 -5.98 -18.94 -27.01
N THR A 120 -6.25 -18.83 -28.31
CA THR A 120 -5.83 -19.77 -29.34
C THR A 120 -5.24 -19.00 -30.52
N ARG A 121 -4.56 -19.66 -31.43
CA ARG A 121 -4.07 -19.02 -32.67
C ARG A 121 -5.19 -18.33 -33.47
N LYS A 122 -6.43 -18.80 -33.36
CA LYS A 122 -7.59 -18.28 -34.13
C LYS A 122 -8.27 -17.06 -33.50
N GLY A 123 -8.13 -16.87 -32.19
CA GLY A 123 -8.80 -15.79 -31.47
C GLY A 123 -8.80 -15.97 -29.96
N VAL A 124 -9.47 -15.07 -29.30
CA VAL A 124 -9.59 -14.99 -27.83
C VAL A 124 -11.06 -15.05 -27.44
N GLU A 125 -11.38 -15.83 -26.42
CA GLU A 125 -12.70 -15.90 -25.82
C GLU A 125 -12.62 -15.58 -24.33
N ILE A 126 -13.45 -14.63 -23.86
CA ILE A 126 -13.60 -14.28 -22.45
C ILE A 126 -15.07 -14.46 -22.08
N VAL A 127 -15.33 -15.33 -21.12
CA VAL A 127 -16.65 -15.58 -20.55
C VAL A 127 -16.62 -15.23 -19.08
N GLY A 128 -17.42 -14.25 -18.64
CA GLY A 128 -17.52 -13.86 -17.23
C GLY A 128 -18.83 -14.35 -16.61
N HIS A 129 -18.86 -14.47 -15.28
CA HIS A 129 -20.10 -14.58 -14.53
C HIS A 129 -20.97 -13.32 -14.72
N ASP A 130 -20.30 -12.17 -14.69
CA ASP A 130 -20.85 -10.82 -14.77
C ASP A 130 -19.88 -9.90 -15.54
N ALA A 131 -20.23 -8.60 -15.62
CA ALA A 131 -19.40 -7.62 -16.31
C ALA A 131 -18.04 -7.41 -15.65
N ALA A 132 -17.94 -7.55 -14.32
CA ALA A 132 -16.67 -7.46 -13.59
C ALA A 132 -15.76 -8.65 -13.94
N GLY A 133 -16.31 -9.86 -13.98
CA GLY A 133 -15.58 -11.05 -14.43
C GLY A 133 -15.04 -10.91 -15.85
N VAL A 134 -15.83 -10.38 -16.79
CA VAL A 134 -15.34 -10.08 -18.16
C VAL A 134 -14.21 -9.06 -18.12
N PHE A 135 -14.34 -8.00 -17.32
CA PHE A 135 -13.30 -6.98 -17.16
C PHE A 135 -11.99 -7.60 -16.62
N TYR A 136 -12.06 -8.47 -15.61
CA TYR A 136 -10.87 -9.14 -15.05
C TYR A 136 -10.24 -10.13 -16.05
N GLY A 137 -11.05 -10.77 -16.88
CA GLY A 137 -10.56 -11.56 -18.01
C GLY A 137 -9.80 -10.71 -19.04
N ILE A 138 -10.26 -9.47 -19.30
CA ILE A 138 -9.55 -8.50 -20.15
C ILE A 138 -8.21 -8.10 -19.49
N GLN A 139 -8.17 -7.82 -18.17
CA GLN A 139 -6.92 -7.49 -17.50
C GLN A 139 -5.91 -8.65 -17.59
N THR A 140 -6.38 -9.88 -17.46
CA THR A 140 -5.53 -11.07 -17.64
C THR A 140 -5.04 -11.21 -19.08
N LEU A 141 -5.88 -10.99 -20.09
CA LEU A 141 -5.47 -10.97 -21.48
C LEU A 141 -4.37 -9.92 -21.75
N LEU A 142 -4.54 -8.70 -21.23
CA LEU A 142 -3.57 -7.61 -21.39
C LEU A 142 -2.21 -7.96 -20.78
N GLN A 143 -2.19 -8.74 -19.68
CA GLN A 143 -0.94 -9.18 -19.06
C GLN A 143 -0.23 -10.30 -19.84
N TYR A 144 -0.88 -10.98 -20.78
CA TYR A 144 -0.23 -11.92 -21.72
C TYR A 144 0.36 -11.20 -22.93
N PHE A 145 -0.02 -9.97 -23.24
CA PHE A 145 0.64 -9.16 -24.28
C PHE A 145 1.95 -8.55 -23.78
N PRO A 146 2.84 -8.10 -24.69
CA PRO A 146 4.01 -7.31 -24.33
C PRO A 146 3.65 -6.11 -23.47
N ALA A 147 4.47 -5.79 -22.46
CA ALA A 147 4.21 -4.71 -21.50
C ALA A 147 3.92 -3.35 -22.17
N SER A 148 4.50 -3.12 -23.36
CA SER A 148 4.27 -1.92 -24.17
C SER A 148 2.79 -1.71 -24.60
N VAL A 149 1.90 -2.71 -24.39
CA VAL A 149 0.46 -2.56 -24.64
C VAL A 149 -0.16 -1.41 -23.81
N TYR A 150 0.42 -1.09 -22.66
CA TYR A 150 -0.04 -0.02 -21.79
C TYR A 150 0.48 1.37 -22.15
N LYS A 151 1.38 1.50 -23.14
CA LYS A 151 1.91 2.81 -23.55
C LYS A 151 0.86 3.66 -24.26
N GLN A 152 0.86 4.94 -23.95
CA GLN A 152 -0.03 5.95 -24.55
C GLN A 152 0.50 6.52 -25.87
N SER A 153 1.42 5.82 -26.54
CA SER A 153 2.00 6.21 -27.83
C SER A 153 2.22 5.00 -28.71
N LEU A 154 2.08 5.19 -30.03
CA LEU A 154 2.23 4.14 -31.03
C LEU A 154 3.61 3.47 -30.92
N GLN A 155 3.58 2.14 -30.77
CA GLN A 155 4.77 1.31 -30.69
C GLN A 155 5.02 0.62 -32.05
N LYS A 156 6.02 1.09 -32.77
CA LYS A 156 6.41 0.51 -34.05
C LYS A 156 7.22 -0.78 -33.84
N ASN A 157 7.08 -1.75 -34.76
CA ASN A 157 7.85 -3.01 -34.78
C ASN A 157 7.62 -3.92 -33.56
N VAL A 158 6.46 -3.83 -32.89
CA VAL A 158 6.06 -4.73 -31.82
C VAL A 158 5.15 -5.81 -32.38
N ALA A 159 5.49 -7.06 -32.14
CA ALA A 159 4.60 -8.19 -32.40
C ALA A 159 3.62 -8.32 -31.23
N TRP A 160 2.35 -7.99 -31.44
CA TRP A 160 1.29 -8.08 -30.45
C TRP A 160 0.84 -9.54 -30.31
N THR A 161 1.59 -10.32 -29.56
CA THR A 161 1.39 -11.76 -29.43
C THR A 161 1.08 -12.16 -28.00
N ALA A 162 0.27 -13.22 -27.85
CA ALA A 162 -0.03 -13.87 -26.58
C ALA A 162 0.05 -15.39 -26.76
N PRO A 163 0.56 -16.16 -25.76
CA PRO A 163 0.61 -17.62 -25.85
C PRO A 163 -0.80 -18.23 -25.82
N ALA A 164 -0.94 -19.40 -26.43
CA ALA A 164 -2.20 -20.15 -26.37
C ALA A 164 -2.37 -20.76 -24.97
N VAL A 165 -3.37 -20.29 -24.23
CA VAL A 165 -3.64 -20.69 -22.84
C VAL A 165 -5.15 -20.78 -22.57
N GLU A 166 -5.53 -21.59 -21.60
CA GLU A 166 -6.81 -21.52 -20.91
C GLU A 166 -6.60 -21.10 -19.46
N VAL A 167 -7.43 -20.16 -18.99
CA VAL A 167 -7.43 -19.67 -17.63
C VAL A 167 -8.85 -19.82 -17.07
N GLU A 168 -8.97 -20.39 -15.89
CA GLU A 168 -10.18 -20.35 -15.06
C GLU A 168 -9.82 -19.62 -13.79
N ASP A 169 -10.59 -18.58 -13.46
CA ASP A 169 -10.19 -17.68 -12.39
C ASP A 169 -11.40 -17.03 -11.72
N ALA A 170 -11.28 -16.79 -10.43
CA ALA A 170 -12.27 -16.08 -9.62
C ALA A 170 -11.65 -15.64 -8.29
N PRO A 171 -12.11 -14.52 -7.69
CA PRO A 171 -11.56 -14.04 -6.43
C PRO A 171 -11.94 -14.95 -5.26
N ASN A 172 -11.01 -15.16 -4.33
CA ASN A 172 -11.31 -15.86 -3.07
C ASN A 172 -12.17 -15.00 -2.12
N ARG A 173 -12.01 -13.66 -2.18
CA ARG A 173 -12.71 -12.73 -1.27
C ARG A 173 -13.51 -11.67 -2.02
N PRO A 174 -14.74 -11.34 -1.53
CA PRO A 174 -15.58 -10.32 -2.16
C PRO A 174 -15.09 -8.88 -1.91
N TRP A 175 -14.24 -8.64 -0.90
CA TRP A 175 -13.67 -7.33 -0.60
C TRP A 175 -12.16 -7.32 -0.84
N ARG A 176 -11.71 -6.52 -1.80
CA ARG A 176 -10.31 -6.29 -2.16
C ARG A 176 -10.14 -4.78 -2.34
N GLY A 177 -9.90 -4.09 -1.21
CA GLY A 177 -10.06 -2.64 -1.14
C GLY A 177 -8.75 -1.87 -1.12
N MET A 178 -8.85 -0.60 -1.53
CA MET A 178 -7.92 0.46 -1.17
C MET A 178 -8.69 1.61 -0.54
N MET A 179 -8.07 2.31 0.39
CA MET A 179 -8.52 3.62 0.86
C MET A 179 -7.58 4.70 0.32
N LEU A 180 -8.15 5.80 -0.18
CA LEU A 180 -7.44 7.00 -0.59
C LEU A 180 -7.89 8.18 0.27
N ASP A 181 -6.96 8.77 1.01
CA ASP A 181 -7.20 9.95 1.83
C ASP A 181 -7.11 11.23 0.98
N ALA A 182 -8.25 11.73 0.55
CA ALA A 182 -8.37 13.01 -0.15
C ALA A 182 -8.64 14.18 0.82
N ALA A 183 -8.91 13.90 2.10
CA ALA A 183 -9.24 14.91 3.08
C ALA A 183 -8.02 15.69 3.55
N ARG A 184 -6.91 15.03 3.89
CA ARG A 184 -5.68 15.70 4.30
C ARG A 184 -4.97 16.32 3.09
N TYR A 185 -5.05 15.68 1.93
CA TYR A 185 -4.53 16.20 0.68
C TYR A 185 -5.56 16.06 -0.45
N TYR A 186 -5.92 17.16 -1.10
CA TYR A 186 -6.85 17.14 -2.23
C TYR A 186 -6.15 16.68 -3.51
N TYR A 187 -6.68 15.67 -4.15
CA TYR A 187 -6.24 15.17 -5.45
C TYR A 187 -7.19 15.60 -6.55
N ASP A 188 -6.66 16.03 -7.69
CA ASP A 188 -7.48 16.31 -8.85
C ASP A 188 -8.22 15.05 -9.32
N LYS A 189 -9.42 15.25 -9.90
CA LYS A 189 -10.24 14.15 -10.44
C LYS A 189 -9.43 13.23 -11.37
N SER A 190 -8.57 13.80 -12.21
CA SER A 190 -7.71 13.05 -13.14
C SER A 190 -6.83 12.02 -12.42
N PHE A 191 -6.30 12.34 -11.26
CA PHE A 191 -5.52 11.40 -10.46
C PHE A 191 -6.41 10.32 -9.83
N VAL A 192 -7.59 10.67 -9.35
CA VAL A 192 -8.55 9.68 -8.82
C VAL A 192 -8.91 8.65 -9.90
N LEU A 193 -9.15 9.09 -11.14
CA LEU A 193 -9.40 8.17 -12.27
C LEU A 193 -8.17 7.29 -12.56
N LYS A 194 -6.95 7.85 -12.51
CA LYS A 194 -5.71 7.09 -12.65
C LYS A 194 -5.54 6.06 -11.52
N PHE A 195 -5.87 6.42 -10.28
CA PHE A 195 -5.81 5.51 -9.13
C PHE A 195 -6.79 4.33 -9.29
N ILE A 196 -8.00 4.60 -9.76
CA ILE A 196 -8.99 3.58 -10.12
C ILE A 196 -8.45 2.65 -11.22
N ASP A 197 -7.79 3.19 -12.24
CA ASP A 197 -7.13 2.39 -13.29
C ASP A 197 -6.08 1.44 -12.72
N MET A 198 -5.25 1.91 -11.78
CA MET A 198 -4.23 1.08 -11.14
C MET A 198 -4.85 -0.03 -10.30
N MET A 199 -5.89 0.27 -9.52
CA MET A 199 -6.66 -0.72 -8.78
C MET A 199 -7.25 -1.78 -9.70
N ALA A 200 -7.93 -1.36 -10.75
CA ALA A 200 -8.61 -2.21 -11.72
C ALA A 200 -7.66 -3.11 -12.50
N MET A 201 -6.47 -2.62 -12.87
CA MET A 201 -5.42 -3.39 -13.54
C MET A 201 -5.04 -4.65 -12.75
N TYR A 202 -5.13 -4.59 -11.43
CA TYR A 202 -4.81 -5.68 -10.51
C TYR A 202 -6.03 -6.24 -9.77
N LYS A 203 -7.24 -6.06 -10.33
CA LYS A 203 -8.49 -6.69 -9.87
C LYS A 203 -8.91 -6.31 -8.44
N LEU A 204 -8.46 -5.17 -7.92
CA LEU A 204 -9.01 -4.55 -6.71
C LEU A 204 -10.37 -3.96 -7.04
N ASN A 205 -11.36 -4.10 -6.13
CA ASN A 205 -12.77 -3.85 -6.45
C ASN A 205 -13.50 -2.86 -5.53
N LYS A 206 -12.85 -2.33 -4.48
CA LYS A 206 -13.44 -1.37 -3.54
C LYS A 206 -12.49 -0.20 -3.32
N LEU A 207 -12.96 1.01 -3.60
CA LEU A 207 -12.24 2.24 -3.24
C LEU A 207 -13.02 2.94 -2.13
N GLN A 208 -12.52 2.83 -0.88
CA GLN A 208 -12.92 3.71 0.20
C GLN A 208 -12.34 5.09 -0.07
N PHE A 209 -13.20 6.06 -0.28
CA PHE A 209 -12.80 7.41 -0.60
C PHE A 209 -13.02 8.30 0.64
N HIS A 210 -11.94 8.62 1.31
CA HIS A 210 -11.93 9.39 2.55
C HIS A 210 -12.05 10.88 2.22
N PHE A 211 -13.29 11.40 2.28
CA PHE A 211 -13.62 12.76 1.84
C PHE A 211 -13.47 13.81 2.93
N ILE A 212 -13.51 13.41 4.19
CA ILE A 212 -13.69 14.32 5.32
C ILE A 212 -12.71 13.99 6.42
N ASP A 213 -12.01 15.05 6.88
CA ASP A 213 -11.18 15.01 8.06
C ASP A 213 -11.04 16.42 8.64
N ASP A 214 -10.25 16.60 9.72
CA ASP A 214 -9.99 17.89 10.34
C ASP A 214 -9.42 18.92 9.34
N CYS A 215 -8.60 18.44 8.37
CA CYS A 215 -7.91 19.27 7.37
C CYS A 215 -8.74 19.60 6.13
N GLY A 216 -9.92 19.02 5.97
CA GLY A 216 -10.74 19.33 4.79
C GLY A 216 -12.02 18.52 4.63
N TRP A 217 -12.98 19.17 4.03
CA TRP A 217 -14.24 18.60 3.56
C TRP A 217 -14.25 18.59 2.02
N ARG A 218 -14.29 17.42 1.38
CA ARG A 218 -14.07 17.30 -0.07
C ARG A 218 -15.31 16.97 -0.90
N LEU A 219 -16.46 16.73 -0.29
CA LEU A 219 -17.70 16.36 -0.99
C LEU A 219 -18.68 17.53 -1.01
N GLU A 220 -19.16 17.93 -2.20
CA GLU A 220 -20.22 18.93 -2.32
C GLU A 220 -21.53 18.41 -1.71
N ILE A 221 -22.05 19.14 -0.70
CA ILE A 221 -23.36 18.94 -0.11
C ILE A 221 -24.19 20.21 -0.33
N LYS A 222 -25.14 20.16 -1.25
CA LYS A 222 -25.90 21.35 -1.70
C LYS A 222 -26.71 22.00 -0.58
N LYS A 223 -27.20 21.18 0.37
CA LYS A 223 -27.93 21.68 1.54
C LYS A 223 -27.02 22.45 2.49
N TYR A 224 -25.73 22.16 2.50
CA TYR A 224 -24.75 22.78 3.41
C TYR A 224 -23.52 23.32 2.62
N PRO A 225 -23.71 24.37 1.80
CA PRO A 225 -22.68 24.84 0.85
C PRO A 225 -21.39 25.32 1.52
N ARG A 226 -21.45 25.82 2.75
CA ARG A 226 -20.25 26.26 3.47
C ARG A 226 -19.26 25.11 3.77
N LEU A 227 -19.68 23.85 3.69
CA LEU A 227 -18.78 22.71 3.82
C LEU A 227 -17.66 22.75 2.76
N THR A 228 -18.03 23.14 1.53
CA THR A 228 -17.05 23.27 0.43
C THR A 228 -16.58 24.70 0.19
N GLU A 229 -17.36 25.71 0.53
CA GLU A 229 -16.93 27.12 0.45
C GLU A 229 -15.87 27.48 1.48
N VAL A 230 -15.94 26.88 2.67
CA VAL A 230 -15.09 27.15 3.83
C VAL A 230 -14.30 25.92 4.24
N GLY A 231 -14.98 24.80 4.53
CA GLY A 231 -14.40 23.58 5.10
C GLY A 231 -13.42 22.86 4.16
N ALA A 232 -13.47 23.11 2.85
CA ALA A 232 -12.56 22.53 1.87
C ALA A 232 -11.17 23.22 1.79
N TRP A 233 -10.96 24.30 2.53
CA TRP A 233 -9.82 25.17 2.30
C TRP A 233 -9.06 25.49 3.59
N ALA A 234 -7.76 25.17 3.59
CA ALA A 234 -6.82 25.64 4.61
C ALA A 234 -6.13 26.93 4.14
N GLY A 235 -5.60 27.73 5.07
CA GLY A 235 -4.92 29.00 4.79
C GLY A 235 -5.88 30.16 4.48
N THR A 236 -5.33 31.34 4.24
CA THR A 236 -6.10 32.57 4.06
C THR A 236 -5.83 33.20 2.69
N ASN A 237 -6.90 33.74 2.07
CA ASN A 237 -6.86 34.55 0.85
C ASN A 237 -6.05 33.93 -0.32
N GLU A 238 -4.98 34.58 -0.76
CA GLU A 238 -4.20 34.21 -1.95
C GLU A 238 -3.40 32.90 -1.81
N LYS A 239 -3.33 32.35 -0.59
CA LYS A 239 -2.63 31.08 -0.27
C LYS A 239 -3.59 29.99 0.21
N ARG A 240 -4.81 29.99 -0.28
CA ARG A 240 -5.76 28.90 0.03
C ARG A 240 -5.27 27.60 -0.61
N ILE A 241 -5.23 26.53 0.20
CA ILE A 241 -4.85 25.19 -0.22
C ILE A 241 -6.03 24.27 0.02
N GLY A 242 -6.35 23.43 -0.96
CA GLY A 242 -7.47 22.49 -0.86
C GLY A 242 -8.21 22.36 -2.18
N GLY A 243 -9.43 21.89 -2.09
CA GLY A 243 -10.33 21.63 -3.22
C GLY A 243 -11.48 20.75 -2.77
N TYR A 244 -12.40 20.50 -3.67
CA TYR A 244 -13.51 19.58 -3.42
C TYR A 244 -14.02 19.00 -4.75
N TYR A 245 -14.76 17.92 -4.65
CA TYR A 245 -15.43 17.27 -5.78
C TYR A 245 -16.88 17.76 -5.83
N THR A 246 -17.28 18.25 -7.00
CA THR A 246 -18.69 18.54 -7.27
C THR A 246 -19.48 17.23 -7.36
N GLN A 247 -20.79 17.30 -7.21
CA GLN A 247 -21.63 16.11 -7.41
C GLN A 247 -21.52 15.54 -8.83
N ASP A 248 -21.24 16.37 -9.83
CA ASP A 248 -21.02 15.92 -11.21
C ASP A 248 -19.66 15.20 -11.33
N ASP A 249 -18.62 15.69 -10.68
CA ASP A 249 -17.33 14.95 -10.60
C ASP A 249 -17.53 13.57 -9.95
N ILE A 250 -18.32 13.50 -8.88
CA ILE A 250 -18.61 12.22 -8.22
C ILE A 250 -19.37 11.27 -9.15
N ARG A 251 -20.38 11.76 -9.88
CA ARG A 251 -21.11 10.91 -10.84
C ARG A 251 -20.19 10.38 -11.94
N GLU A 252 -19.27 11.21 -12.43
CA GLU A 252 -18.26 10.78 -13.40
C GLU A 252 -17.31 9.73 -12.82
N ILE A 253 -16.75 9.94 -11.61
CA ILE A 253 -15.88 9.00 -10.91
C ILE A 253 -16.59 7.65 -10.71
N VAL A 254 -17.84 7.67 -10.23
CA VAL A 254 -18.63 6.45 -9.99
C VAL A 254 -18.89 5.69 -11.29
N ALA A 255 -19.28 6.39 -12.36
CA ALA A 255 -19.52 5.77 -13.67
C ALA A 255 -18.24 5.17 -14.26
N TYR A 256 -17.12 5.88 -14.15
CA TYR A 256 -15.80 5.43 -14.60
C TYR A 256 -15.35 4.16 -13.87
N ALA A 257 -15.51 4.15 -12.54
CA ALA A 257 -15.16 3.02 -11.68
C ALA A 257 -16.02 1.78 -11.99
N ALA A 258 -17.32 1.97 -12.22
CA ALA A 258 -18.26 0.87 -12.49
C ALA A 258 -17.88 0.04 -13.73
N VAL A 259 -17.43 0.68 -14.82
CA VAL A 259 -16.93 -0.02 -16.03
C VAL A 259 -15.73 -0.91 -15.70
N ARG A 260 -14.96 -0.57 -14.69
CA ARG A 260 -13.72 -1.22 -14.24
C ARG A 260 -13.90 -2.24 -13.12
N GLY A 261 -15.16 -2.49 -12.73
CA GLY A 261 -15.45 -3.40 -11.60
C GLY A 261 -15.04 -2.84 -10.25
N VAL A 262 -14.86 -1.52 -10.11
CA VAL A 262 -14.53 -0.85 -8.86
C VAL A 262 -15.75 -0.15 -8.30
N GLU A 263 -16.10 -0.45 -7.06
CA GLU A 263 -17.17 0.22 -6.31
C GLU A 263 -16.59 1.33 -5.43
N ILE A 264 -17.12 2.54 -5.53
CA ILE A 264 -16.71 3.67 -4.69
C ILE A 264 -17.50 3.64 -3.38
N ILE A 265 -16.82 3.55 -2.26
CA ILE A 265 -17.38 3.58 -0.91
C ILE A 265 -17.12 4.97 -0.32
N PRO A 266 -18.13 5.84 -0.19
CA PRO A 266 -17.91 7.15 0.40
C PRO A 266 -17.69 7.02 1.90
N GLU A 267 -16.73 7.78 2.42
CA GLU A 267 -16.48 7.93 3.85
C GLU A 267 -16.83 9.34 4.30
N ILE A 268 -17.80 9.43 5.19
CA ILE A 268 -18.28 10.65 5.83
C ILE A 268 -17.95 10.54 7.30
N GLU A 269 -16.82 11.09 7.68
CA GLU A 269 -16.23 10.94 9.00
C GLU A 269 -17.03 11.61 10.11
N PHE A 270 -17.28 10.88 11.19
CA PHE A 270 -17.81 11.37 12.48
C PHE A 270 -17.72 10.30 13.58
N PRO A 271 -17.73 10.64 14.89
CA PRO A 271 -17.92 11.97 15.47
C PRO A 271 -16.66 12.81 15.55
N ALA A 272 -15.47 12.21 15.38
CA ALA A 272 -14.17 12.87 15.32
C ALA A 272 -13.79 13.24 13.89
N HIS A 273 -12.60 13.79 13.68
CA HIS A 273 -12.07 14.16 12.36
C HIS A 273 -13.01 15.04 11.53
N VAL A 274 -13.69 15.97 12.20
CA VAL A 274 -14.76 16.79 11.63
C VAL A 274 -14.53 18.29 11.75
N LEU A 275 -13.32 18.72 12.13
CA LEU A 275 -13.04 20.14 12.36
C LEU A 275 -13.34 20.99 11.13
N SER A 276 -13.12 20.47 9.92
CA SER A 276 -13.50 21.15 8.69
C SER A 276 -15.00 21.48 8.62
N ALA A 277 -15.87 20.58 9.06
CA ALA A 277 -17.32 20.82 9.16
C ALA A 277 -17.64 21.81 10.29
N VAL A 278 -16.97 21.70 11.44
CA VAL A 278 -17.14 22.63 12.58
C VAL A 278 -16.69 24.04 12.20
N VAL A 279 -15.63 24.20 11.43
CA VAL A 279 -15.22 25.52 10.91
C VAL A 279 -16.30 26.12 10.01
N ALA A 280 -16.91 25.30 9.15
CA ALA A 280 -18.00 25.73 8.28
C ALA A 280 -19.27 26.10 9.09
N TYR A 281 -19.57 25.30 10.12
CA TYR A 281 -20.78 25.41 10.95
C TYR A 281 -20.46 25.18 12.43
N PRO A 282 -19.99 26.20 13.19
CA PRO A 282 -19.53 26.04 14.57
C PRO A 282 -20.57 25.45 15.54
N TRP A 283 -21.85 25.61 15.23
CA TRP A 283 -22.95 25.05 16.03
C TRP A 283 -22.99 23.52 16.05
N LEU A 284 -22.27 22.86 15.15
CA LEU A 284 -22.13 21.38 15.13
C LEU A 284 -21.36 20.85 16.35
N SER A 285 -20.43 21.64 16.90
CA SER A 285 -19.62 21.23 18.05
C SER A 285 -20.32 21.52 19.39
N CYS A 286 -19.82 20.90 20.48
CA CYS A 286 -20.28 21.17 21.82
C CYS A 286 -20.03 22.61 22.30
N THR A 287 -18.96 23.21 21.78
CA THR A 287 -18.48 24.53 22.22
C THR A 287 -19.03 25.67 21.39
N GLY A 288 -19.33 25.44 20.14
CA GLY A 288 -19.69 26.49 19.17
C GLY A 288 -18.56 27.48 18.87
N LEU A 289 -17.31 27.16 19.26
CA LEU A 289 -16.18 28.03 19.02
C LEU A 289 -15.83 28.08 17.53
N GLN A 290 -15.38 29.27 17.10
CA GLN A 290 -14.87 29.46 15.75
C GLN A 290 -13.44 28.95 15.66
N HIS A 291 -13.13 28.20 14.63
CA HIS A 291 -11.82 27.64 14.31
C HIS A 291 -11.43 27.99 12.86
N GLU A 292 -10.20 27.65 12.51
CA GLU A 292 -9.71 27.64 11.13
C GLU A 292 -9.42 26.19 10.70
N VAL A 293 -9.52 25.91 9.41
CA VAL A 293 -9.13 24.60 8.86
C VAL A 293 -7.61 24.48 8.96
N PRO A 294 -7.07 23.48 9.65
CA PRO A 294 -5.64 23.33 9.84
C PRO A 294 -4.95 23.01 8.50
N SER A 295 -3.75 23.57 8.31
CA SER A 295 -2.91 23.31 7.15
C SER A 295 -1.91 22.17 7.36
N GLN A 296 -1.91 21.55 8.52
CA GLN A 296 -1.07 20.40 8.88
C GLN A 296 -1.91 19.37 9.62
N HIS A 297 -1.44 18.13 9.63
CA HIS A 297 -2.08 17.05 10.38
C HIS A 297 -2.31 17.47 11.84
N PHE A 298 -3.54 17.28 12.30
CA PHE A 298 -3.99 17.65 13.61
C PHE A 298 -5.20 16.80 13.97
N ILE A 299 -5.23 16.26 15.19
CA ILE A 299 -6.40 15.56 15.72
C ILE A 299 -7.15 16.53 16.62
N SER A 300 -8.33 16.95 16.18
CA SER A 300 -9.18 17.86 16.90
C SER A 300 -9.80 17.21 18.15
N ARG A 301 -9.97 18.01 19.21
CA ARG A 301 -10.79 17.62 20.37
C ARG A 301 -12.25 18.03 20.22
N ASP A 302 -12.61 18.77 19.19
CA ASP A 302 -13.97 19.20 18.91
C ASP A 302 -14.69 18.18 18.04
N LEU A 303 -15.51 17.37 18.72
CA LEU A 303 -16.38 16.37 18.09
C LEU A 303 -17.71 17.01 17.69
N LEU A 304 -18.47 16.34 16.81
CA LEU A 304 -19.88 16.64 16.60
C LEU A 304 -20.64 16.49 17.94
N CYS A 305 -21.48 17.46 18.28
CA CYS A 305 -22.29 17.43 19.50
C CYS A 305 -23.52 16.53 19.32
N VAL A 306 -23.40 15.28 19.74
CA VAL A 306 -24.49 14.29 19.59
C VAL A 306 -25.72 14.58 20.46
N GLY A 307 -25.58 15.44 21.45
CA GLY A 307 -26.72 15.87 22.30
C GLY A 307 -27.67 16.85 21.63
N LYS A 308 -27.26 17.48 20.51
CA LYS A 308 -28.08 18.46 19.78
C LYS A 308 -28.84 17.79 18.63
N GLU A 309 -30.16 17.92 18.61
CA GLU A 309 -31.00 17.40 17.51
C GLU A 309 -30.62 18.04 16.15
N THR A 310 -30.22 19.32 16.17
CA THR A 310 -29.74 20.00 14.94
C THR A 310 -28.51 19.32 14.32
N THR A 311 -27.59 18.79 15.13
CA THR A 311 -26.43 18.03 14.68
C THR A 311 -26.83 16.67 14.12
N LEU A 312 -27.78 15.99 14.75
CA LEU A 312 -28.32 14.73 14.24
C LEU A 312 -29.06 14.94 12.91
N GLN A 313 -29.81 16.05 12.78
CA GLN A 313 -30.46 16.41 11.54
C GLN A 313 -29.44 16.73 10.42
N PHE A 314 -28.36 17.43 10.75
CA PHE A 314 -27.26 17.66 9.81
C PHE A 314 -26.69 16.34 9.29
N LEU A 315 -26.41 15.38 10.17
CA LEU A 315 -25.90 14.07 9.77
C LEU A 315 -26.88 13.33 8.85
N ARG A 316 -28.19 13.34 9.17
CA ARG A 316 -29.20 12.73 8.31
C ARG A 316 -29.19 13.36 6.91
N ASP A 317 -29.18 14.68 6.84
CA ASP A 317 -29.22 15.43 5.59
C ASP A 317 -27.99 15.15 4.73
N VAL A 318 -26.79 15.17 5.34
CA VAL A 318 -25.52 14.86 4.65
C VAL A 318 -25.51 13.43 4.13
N LEU A 319 -25.91 12.47 4.97
CA LEU A 319 -25.93 11.05 4.59
C LEU A 319 -26.98 10.77 3.51
N ASP A 320 -28.17 11.42 3.57
CA ASP A 320 -29.21 11.28 2.55
C ASP A 320 -28.74 11.80 1.19
N GLU A 321 -28.06 12.94 1.17
CA GLU A 321 -27.51 13.50 -0.06
C GLU A 321 -26.35 12.63 -0.59
N THR A 322 -25.49 12.13 0.29
CA THR A 322 -24.39 11.22 -0.07
C THR A 322 -24.90 9.92 -0.69
N VAL A 323 -25.88 9.23 -0.09
CA VAL A 323 -26.38 7.96 -0.64
C VAL A 323 -27.10 8.14 -1.97
N SER A 324 -27.55 9.34 -2.31
CA SER A 324 -28.11 9.65 -3.62
C SER A 324 -27.07 9.69 -4.75
N LEU A 325 -25.81 9.94 -4.41
CA LEU A 325 -24.67 10.04 -5.36
C LEU A 325 -23.98 8.70 -5.57
N PHE A 326 -23.98 7.82 -4.55
CA PHE A 326 -23.23 6.57 -4.57
C PHE A 326 -24.17 5.36 -4.60
N PRO A 327 -24.08 4.50 -5.63
CA PRO A 327 -24.91 3.30 -5.75
C PRO A 327 -24.49 2.19 -4.75
N SER A 328 -23.32 2.32 -4.11
CA SER A 328 -22.82 1.34 -3.14
C SER A 328 -23.85 1.04 -2.05
N LYS A 329 -24.00 -0.24 -1.71
CA LYS A 329 -24.78 -0.61 -0.55
C LYS A 329 -24.07 -0.30 0.78
N TYR A 330 -22.82 0.13 0.72
CA TYR A 330 -22.01 0.48 1.89
C TYR A 330 -21.80 1.98 1.96
N ILE A 331 -21.79 2.50 3.19
CA ILE A 331 -21.37 3.86 3.51
C ILE A 331 -20.45 3.79 4.73
N ASN A 332 -19.27 4.40 4.63
CA ASN A 332 -18.34 4.47 5.73
C ASN A 332 -18.59 5.75 6.55
N ILE A 333 -18.57 5.62 7.86
CA ILE A 333 -18.77 6.72 8.83
C ILE A 333 -17.52 7.02 9.64
N GLY A 334 -16.38 6.40 9.33
CA GLY A 334 -15.14 6.53 10.10
C GLY A 334 -15.27 6.04 11.53
N GLY A 335 -15.19 6.95 12.50
CA GLY A 335 -15.47 6.68 13.90
C GLY A 335 -14.24 6.40 14.76
N ASP A 336 -13.04 6.59 14.24
CA ASP A 336 -11.77 6.43 14.92
C ASP A 336 -11.41 7.64 15.80
N GLU A 337 -10.48 7.43 16.71
CA GLU A 337 -9.72 8.41 17.50
C GLU A 337 -10.55 9.48 18.24
N ALA A 338 -11.83 9.24 18.53
CA ALA A 338 -12.70 10.20 19.19
C ALA A 338 -12.23 10.54 20.63
N VAL A 339 -11.97 11.83 20.90
CA VAL A 339 -11.54 12.36 22.20
C VAL A 339 -12.74 12.93 22.96
N TYR A 340 -13.32 12.18 23.87
CA TYR A 340 -14.62 12.48 24.51
C TYR A 340 -14.65 13.62 25.56
N THR A 341 -13.54 14.36 25.74
CA THR A 341 -13.45 15.43 26.73
C THR A 341 -14.57 16.48 26.58
N ARG A 342 -14.91 16.86 25.32
CA ARG A 342 -15.99 17.84 25.08
C ARG A 342 -17.35 17.28 25.44
N TRP A 343 -17.63 16.02 25.13
CA TRP A 343 -18.89 15.37 25.46
C TRP A 343 -19.08 15.20 26.95
N SER A 344 -18.01 14.94 27.72
CA SER A 344 -18.08 14.81 29.17
C SER A 344 -18.47 16.14 29.89
N GLN A 345 -18.20 17.27 29.25
CA GLN A 345 -18.45 18.61 29.76
C GLN A 345 -19.70 19.27 29.15
N CYS A 346 -20.26 18.70 28.08
CA CYS A 346 -21.39 19.30 27.37
C CYS A 346 -22.73 18.96 28.04
N PRO A 347 -23.55 19.96 28.44
CA PRO A 347 -24.86 19.69 29.05
C PRO A 347 -25.79 18.88 28.16
N ASP A 348 -25.82 19.14 26.86
CA ASP A 348 -26.68 18.42 25.89
C ASP A 348 -26.28 16.96 25.79
N CYS A 349 -24.96 16.65 25.67
CA CYS A 349 -24.46 15.29 25.65
C CYS A 349 -24.72 14.55 26.97
N GLN A 350 -24.57 15.20 28.10
CA GLN A 350 -24.89 14.63 29.43
C GLN A 350 -26.41 14.39 29.61
N ALA A 351 -27.24 15.26 29.08
CA ALA A 351 -28.68 15.05 29.06
C ALA A 351 -29.07 13.87 28.21
N LEU A 352 -28.43 13.69 27.01
CA LEU A 352 -28.60 12.51 26.16
C LEU A 352 -28.17 11.24 26.88
N MET A 353 -26.98 11.22 27.50
CA MET A 353 -26.53 10.06 28.30
C MET A 353 -27.54 9.64 29.34
N LYS A 354 -28.08 10.60 30.10
CA LYS A 354 -29.10 10.35 31.15
C LYS A 354 -30.39 9.77 30.54
N ARG A 355 -30.85 10.32 29.43
CA ARG A 355 -32.05 9.89 28.72
C ARG A 355 -31.94 8.46 28.22
N GLU A 356 -30.79 8.10 27.64
CA GLU A 356 -30.51 6.78 27.04
C GLU A 356 -29.96 5.77 28.08
N GLY A 357 -29.78 6.16 29.35
CA GLY A 357 -29.27 5.28 30.41
C GLY A 357 -27.81 4.89 30.25
N LEU A 358 -27.00 5.69 29.53
CA LEU A 358 -25.59 5.45 29.30
C LEU A 358 -24.77 5.83 30.54
N THR A 359 -23.77 5.00 30.86
CA THR A 359 -22.96 5.15 32.09
C THR A 359 -21.56 5.72 31.81
N LYS A 360 -21.07 5.53 30.59
CA LYS A 360 -19.76 6.03 30.12
C LYS A 360 -19.95 6.97 28.96
N VAL A 361 -19.18 8.05 28.94
CA VAL A 361 -19.25 9.04 27.84
C VAL A 361 -18.92 8.42 26.45
N SER A 362 -18.04 7.42 26.42
CA SER A 362 -17.72 6.70 25.17
C SER A 362 -18.91 5.91 24.61
N GLU A 363 -19.90 5.55 25.41
CA GLU A 363 -21.09 4.83 24.96
C GLU A 363 -21.99 5.71 24.04
N LEU A 364 -21.83 7.04 24.09
CA LEU A 364 -22.47 7.96 23.15
C LEU A 364 -22.06 7.66 21.69
N GLN A 365 -20.82 7.22 21.46
CA GLN A 365 -20.39 6.85 20.11
C GLN A 365 -21.09 5.58 19.63
N GLY A 366 -21.18 4.54 20.48
CA GLY A 366 -21.93 3.32 20.13
C GLY A 366 -23.42 3.63 19.88
N TRP A 367 -24.04 4.49 20.71
CA TRP A 367 -25.39 4.98 20.51
C TRP A 367 -25.55 5.69 19.16
N LEU A 368 -24.66 6.63 18.83
CA LEU A 368 -24.68 7.33 17.54
C LEU A 368 -24.52 6.35 16.36
N THR A 369 -23.57 5.43 16.47
CA THR A 369 -23.36 4.39 15.45
C THR A 369 -24.64 3.57 15.21
N ASP A 370 -25.33 3.14 16.28
CA ASP A 370 -26.56 2.35 16.16
C ASP A 370 -27.71 3.18 15.54
N GLN A 371 -27.84 4.48 15.91
CA GLN A 371 -28.81 5.39 15.28
C GLN A 371 -28.56 5.51 13.77
N VAL A 372 -27.31 5.80 13.37
CA VAL A 372 -26.96 5.96 11.96
C VAL A 372 -27.09 4.65 11.20
N ALA A 373 -26.69 3.53 11.78
CA ALA A 373 -26.87 2.22 11.17
C ALA A 373 -28.35 1.89 10.94
N GLY A 374 -29.22 2.29 11.87
CA GLY A 374 -30.68 2.20 11.70
C GLY A 374 -31.17 3.03 10.53
N TRP A 375 -30.79 4.31 10.43
CA TRP A 375 -31.18 5.19 9.33
C TRP A 375 -30.71 4.68 7.97
N MET A 376 -29.46 4.16 7.90
CA MET A 376 -28.91 3.64 6.66
C MET A 376 -29.57 2.32 6.26
N LYS A 377 -29.91 1.46 7.21
CA LYS A 377 -30.66 0.22 6.95
C LYS A 377 -32.02 0.49 6.33
N GLU A 378 -32.74 1.52 6.77
CA GLU A 378 -34.00 1.96 6.16
C GLU A 378 -33.85 2.38 4.70
N ARG A 379 -32.66 2.83 4.31
CA ARG A 379 -32.28 3.20 2.94
C ARG A 379 -31.62 2.06 2.15
N GLY A 380 -31.66 0.83 2.68
CA GLY A 380 -31.03 -0.35 2.08
C GLY A 380 -29.50 -0.31 2.09
N ARG A 381 -28.89 0.49 2.98
CA ARG A 381 -27.43 0.62 3.11
C ARG A 381 -26.92 -0.07 4.38
N THR A 382 -25.65 -0.46 4.35
CA THR A 382 -24.93 -1.01 5.51
C THR A 382 -23.79 -0.07 5.88
N VAL A 383 -23.72 0.27 7.16
CA VAL A 383 -22.66 1.13 7.70
C VAL A 383 -21.36 0.33 7.80
N ILE A 384 -20.26 0.97 7.37
CA ILE A 384 -18.87 0.57 7.66
C ILE A 384 -18.27 1.63 8.58
N GLY A 385 -17.29 1.28 9.39
CA GLY A 385 -16.45 2.23 10.14
C GLY A 385 -15.26 1.53 10.75
N TRP A 386 -14.35 2.31 11.28
CA TRP A 386 -13.19 1.77 11.99
C TRP A 386 -13.66 1.00 13.22
N GLU A 387 -12.86 0.07 13.71
CA GLU A 387 -13.28 -0.88 14.76
C GLU A 387 -13.83 -0.24 16.03
N GLU A 388 -13.51 1.02 16.29
CA GLU A 388 -14.03 1.80 17.42
C GLU A 388 -15.54 1.92 17.41
N ILE A 389 -16.19 1.88 16.23
CA ILE A 389 -17.66 1.95 16.13
C ILE A 389 -18.36 0.82 16.89
N ILE A 390 -17.70 -0.34 17.04
CA ILE A 390 -18.22 -1.50 17.78
C ILE A 390 -17.56 -1.69 19.15
N MET A 391 -16.52 -0.92 19.46
CA MET A 391 -15.78 -1.02 20.72
C MET A 391 -16.27 -0.04 21.79
N ARG A 392 -16.98 1.01 21.40
CA ARG A 392 -17.29 2.17 22.26
C ARG A 392 -18.73 2.24 22.72
N GLY A 393 -19.38 1.10 22.89
CA GLY A 393 -20.78 0.98 23.30
C GLY A 393 -21.47 -0.16 22.59
N LYS A 394 -22.75 -0.36 22.87
CA LYS A 394 -23.54 -1.40 22.24
C LYS A 394 -24.10 -0.91 20.90
N VAL A 395 -23.86 -1.68 19.85
CA VAL A 395 -24.46 -1.49 18.53
C VAL A 395 -25.29 -2.71 18.21
N ASN A 396 -26.61 -2.54 18.05
CA ASN A 396 -27.54 -3.65 17.81
C ASN A 396 -27.77 -3.90 16.32
N THR A 397 -27.66 -2.85 15.51
CA THR A 397 -27.80 -2.95 14.06
C THR A 397 -26.51 -3.52 13.46
N PRO A 398 -26.56 -4.57 12.62
CA PRO A 398 -25.36 -5.12 12.00
C PRO A 398 -24.59 -4.08 11.16
N VAL A 399 -23.30 -3.96 11.42
CA VAL A 399 -22.36 -3.08 10.70
C VAL A 399 -21.15 -3.87 10.21
N VAL A 400 -20.25 -3.22 9.50
CA VAL A 400 -18.95 -3.78 9.09
C VAL A 400 -17.84 -2.98 9.75
N ALA A 401 -16.96 -3.65 10.50
CA ALA A 401 -15.81 -3.00 11.15
C ALA A 401 -14.54 -3.14 10.30
N LEU A 402 -13.83 -2.03 10.10
CA LEU A 402 -12.46 -1.99 9.56
C LEU A 402 -11.49 -2.25 10.70
N ILE A 403 -10.79 -3.38 10.66
CA ILE A 403 -9.90 -3.83 11.74
C ILE A 403 -8.47 -3.38 11.45
N TRP A 404 -7.99 -2.35 12.13
CA TRP A 404 -6.70 -1.74 11.84
C TRP A 404 -5.63 -1.91 12.92
N HIS A 405 -6.00 -2.12 14.20
CA HIS A 405 -5.01 -2.36 15.27
C HIS A 405 -4.58 -3.83 15.30
N ASN A 406 -5.50 -4.75 15.57
CA ASN A 406 -5.19 -6.15 15.74
C ASN A 406 -6.24 -7.04 15.02
N VAL A 407 -5.77 -7.92 14.14
CA VAL A 407 -6.65 -8.84 13.40
C VAL A 407 -7.57 -9.68 14.30
N ASN A 408 -7.17 -9.93 15.57
CA ASN A 408 -7.99 -10.62 16.54
C ASN A 408 -9.25 -9.85 16.96
N ASP A 409 -9.30 -8.53 16.74
CA ASP A 409 -10.49 -7.72 17.02
C ASP A 409 -11.65 -8.04 16.08
N SER A 410 -11.39 -8.75 14.97
CA SER A 410 -12.43 -9.37 14.14
C SER A 410 -13.30 -10.37 14.92
N ILE A 411 -12.80 -10.95 16.01
CA ILE A 411 -13.55 -11.82 16.92
C ILE A 411 -14.66 -11.02 17.59
N ARG A 412 -14.40 -9.81 18.05
CA ARG A 412 -15.42 -8.91 18.64
C ARG A 412 -16.52 -8.56 17.64
N ALA A 413 -16.15 -8.30 16.38
CA ALA A 413 -17.13 -8.09 15.33
C ALA A 413 -18.07 -9.30 15.20
N LYS A 414 -17.52 -10.51 15.20
CA LYS A 414 -18.27 -11.77 15.15
C LYS A 414 -19.20 -11.93 16.34
N GLU A 415 -18.69 -11.72 17.55
CA GLU A 415 -19.46 -11.84 18.80
C GLU A 415 -20.61 -10.83 18.89
N GLY A 416 -20.40 -9.63 18.32
CA GLY A 416 -21.43 -8.58 18.21
C GLY A 416 -22.42 -8.79 17.05
N GLY A 417 -22.27 -9.84 16.22
CA GLY A 417 -23.12 -10.05 15.04
C GLY A 417 -22.78 -9.14 13.86
N HIS A 418 -21.56 -8.59 13.84
CA HIS A 418 -21.03 -7.69 12.80
C HIS A 418 -20.11 -8.43 11.83
N LYS A 419 -19.80 -7.83 10.68
CA LYS A 419 -18.76 -8.28 9.75
C LYS A 419 -17.49 -7.46 9.94
N ALA A 420 -16.38 -7.94 9.35
CA ALA A 420 -15.09 -7.29 9.42
C ALA A 420 -14.41 -7.22 8.04
N ILE A 421 -13.61 -6.19 7.84
CA ILE A 421 -12.62 -6.06 6.76
C ILE A 421 -11.27 -5.88 7.44
N LEU A 422 -10.25 -6.65 7.02
CA LEU A 422 -8.93 -6.58 7.62
C LEU A 422 -8.09 -5.51 6.93
N THR A 423 -7.63 -4.56 7.71
CA THR A 423 -6.74 -3.48 7.26
C THR A 423 -5.66 -3.17 8.31
N PRO A 424 -4.95 -4.23 8.83
CA PRO A 424 -4.02 -4.04 9.95
C PRO A 424 -2.89 -3.09 9.55
N ALA A 425 -2.73 -2.04 10.36
CA ALA A 425 -1.80 -0.97 10.08
C ALA A 425 -0.36 -1.46 9.87
N ASN A 426 0.06 -2.50 10.61
CA ASN A 426 1.40 -3.08 10.51
C ASN A 426 1.68 -3.94 9.25
N HIS A 427 0.71 -4.05 8.33
CA HIS A 427 0.86 -4.77 7.06
C HIS A 427 0.31 -3.99 5.86
N LEU A 428 -0.78 -3.22 6.06
CA LEU A 428 -1.57 -2.67 4.96
C LEU A 428 -1.73 -1.15 4.99
N TYR A 429 -1.02 -0.41 5.88
CA TYR A 429 -0.92 1.05 5.81
C TYR A 429 0.28 1.43 4.95
N PHE A 430 0.01 1.88 3.74
CA PHE A 430 1.03 2.12 2.73
C PHE A 430 1.66 3.51 2.81
N ASP A 431 1.25 4.35 3.74
CA ASP A 431 1.93 5.59 4.13
C ASP A 431 3.21 5.33 4.97
N PHE A 432 3.45 4.08 5.41
CA PHE A 432 4.74 3.66 5.94
C PHE A 432 5.73 3.30 4.81
N PRO A 433 7.05 3.49 5.01
CA PRO A 433 8.06 3.15 4.02
C PRO A 433 8.19 1.64 3.85
N GLU A 434 8.77 1.19 2.74
CA GLU A 434 9.09 -0.23 2.55
C GLU A 434 10.36 -0.67 3.28
N SER A 435 11.26 0.27 3.56
CA SER A 435 12.55 -0.01 4.20
C SER A 435 12.98 1.14 5.11
N ASN A 436 14.05 0.89 5.89
CA ASN A 436 14.77 1.94 6.60
C ASN A 436 15.93 2.51 5.76
N THR A 437 15.97 2.23 4.47
CA THR A 437 17.04 2.73 3.61
C THR A 437 17.05 4.25 3.63
N PRO A 438 18.20 4.88 3.87
CA PRO A 438 18.32 6.32 3.78
C PRO A 438 17.83 6.83 2.43
N GLY A 439 16.94 7.81 2.45
CA GLY A 439 16.37 8.36 1.24
C GLY A 439 14.92 7.98 0.99
N GLU A 440 14.30 7.14 1.81
CA GLU A 440 12.84 7.02 1.76
C GLU A 440 12.19 8.39 1.94
N PRO A 441 11.20 8.74 1.13
CA PRO A 441 10.47 10.00 1.27
C PRO A 441 9.86 10.16 2.66
N GLN A 442 9.43 11.37 3.01
CA GLN A 442 8.72 11.60 4.27
C GLN A 442 7.52 10.64 4.38
N HIS A 443 7.35 10.03 5.53
CA HIS A 443 6.41 8.95 5.75
C HIS A 443 5.96 8.89 7.22
N ALA A 444 4.91 8.12 7.49
CA ALA A 444 4.52 7.77 8.84
C ALA A 444 5.65 7.00 9.56
N THR A 445 5.85 7.29 10.86
CA THR A 445 7.00 6.77 11.63
C THR A 445 6.60 6.06 12.93
N TRP A 446 5.31 5.96 13.23
CA TRP A 446 4.83 5.37 14.48
C TRP A 446 4.84 3.83 14.49
N MET A 447 5.17 3.20 13.35
CA MET A 447 5.41 1.76 13.22
C MET A 447 6.63 1.46 12.35
N PRO A 448 7.17 0.21 12.40
CA PRO A 448 8.25 -0.22 11.51
C PRO A 448 7.85 -0.20 10.03
N PRO A 449 8.83 -0.18 9.12
CA PRO A 449 8.59 -0.30 7.68
C PRO A 449 7.75 -1.52 7.30
N ILE A 450 6.98 -1.36 6.23
CA ILE A 450 6.15 -2.41 5.66
C ILE A 450 6.70 -2.77 4.29
N SER A 451 7.61 -3.74 4.24
CA SER A 451 8.15 -4.23 2.97
C SER A 451 7.07 -4.90 2.11
N LEU A 452 7.34 -5.04 0.81
CA LEU A 452 6.47 -5.79 -0.11
C LEU A 452 6.19 -7.21 0.41
N GLU A 453 7.22 -7.90 0.94
CA GLU A 453 7.07 -9.24 1.52
C GLU A 453 6.20 -9.24 2.77
N ARG A 454 6.38 -8.24 3.65
CA ARG A 454 5.54 -8.11 4.85
C ARG A 454 4.07 -7.89 4.49
N ALA A 455 3.78 -7.03 3.53
CA ALA A 455 2.42 -6.82 3.04
C ALA A 455 1.85 -8.13 2.45
N TYR A 456 2.61 -8.83 1.62
CA TYR A 456 2.20 -10.11 1.02
C TYR A 456 1.97 -11.22 2.05
N SER A 457 2.77 -11.26 3.12
CA SER A 457 2.76 -12.31 4.14
C SER A 457 1.71 -12.08 5.23
N MET A 458 0.85 -11.08 5.11
CA MET A 458 -0.23 -10.84 6.06
C MET A 458 -1.06 -12.11 6.27
N PRO A 459 -1.23 -12.59 7.52
CA PRO A 459 -2.01 -13.77 7.79
C PRO A 459 -3.51 -13.49 7.55
N VAL A 460 -4.10 -14.25 6.67
CA VAL A 460 -5.53 -14.18 6.37
C VAL A 460 -6.02 -15.57 5.96
N ASN A 461 -7.16 -15.99 6.53
CA ASN A 461 -7.80 -17.26 6.23
C ASN A 461 -8.62 -17.17 4.94
N ASP A 462 -8.89 -18.31 4.32
CA ASP A 462 -9.78 -18.38 3.16
C ASP A 462 -11.18 -17.88 3.50
N TYR A 463 -11.80 -17.23 2.54
CA TYR A 463 -13.17 -16.77 2.66
C TYR A 463 -14.15 -17.96 2.51
N SER A 464 -15.22 -17.91 3.28
CA SER A 464 -16.42 -18.72 3.08
C SER A 464 -17.67 -17.84 3.26
N PRO A 465 -18.83 -18.22 2.73
CA PRO A 465 -20.08 -17.45 2.91
C PRO A 465 -20.47 -17.22 4.38
N THR A 466 -20.01 -18.09 5.28
CA THR A 466 -20.23 -17.99 6.73
C THR A 466 -19.11 -17.22 7.44
N SER A 467 -18.07 -16.79 6.74
CA SER A 467 -16.98 -16.00 7.31
C SER A 467 -17.47 -14.63 7.76
N THR A 468 -17.02 -14.21 8.91
CA THR A 468 -17.21 -12.84 9.41
C THR A 468 -16.34 -11.86 8.62
N THR A 469 -15.14 -12.28 8.23
CA THR A 469 -14.20 -11.45 7.48
C THR A 469 -14.54 -11.46 6.01
N MET A 470 -14.85 -10.28 5.46
CA MET A 470 -15.23 -10.09 4.05
C MET A 470 -14.02 -10.05 3.10
N GLY A 471 -12.88 -9.60 3.59
CA GLY A 471 -11.68 -9.45 2.80
C GLY A 471 -10.66 -8.52 3.41
N VAL A 472 -9.85 -7.92 2.55
CA VAL A 472 -8.69 -7.10 2.92
C VAL A 472 -8.73 -5.74 2.26
N GLN A 473 -8.10 -4.75 2.91
CA GLN A 473 -8.00 -3.39 2.40
C GLN A 473 -6.66 -2.77 2.76
N GLY A 474 -6.01 -2.12 1.80
CA GLY A 474 -4.85 -1.25 2.04
C GLY A 474 -5.29 0.19 2.25
N CYS A 475 -4.52 0.94 3.04
CA CYS A 475 -4.78 2.35 3.26
C CYS A 475 -3.58 3.18 2.83
N ILE A 476 -3.85 4.33 2.20
CA ILE A 476 -2.86 5.37 1.96
C ILE A 476 -3.35 6.67 2.58
N TRP A 477 -2.83 6.96 3.77
CA TRP A 477 -3.06 8.21 4.45
C TRP A 477 -2.19 9.32 3.87
N SER A 478 -2.72 10.53 3.81
CA SER A 478 -2.02 11.69 3.25
C SER A 478 -1.61 12.73 4.29
N ASP A 479 -1.72 12.41 5.57
CA ASP A 479 -1.35 13.30 6.67
C ASP A 479 0.14 13.70 6.65
N GLN A 480 1.01 12.85 6.11
CA GLN A 480 2.44 13.15 5.93
C GLN A 480 2.74 13.96 4.65
N PHE A 481 1.77 14.09 3.73
CA PHE A 481 1.93 14.81 2.46
C PHE A 481 1.63 16.30 2.59
N ILE A 482 1.21 16.76 3.76
CA ILE A 482 0.70 18.10 3.98
C ILE A 482 1.82 19.14 3.92
N HIS A 483 1.61 20.03 2.99
CA HIS A 483 1.98 21.46 2.96
C HIS A 483 3.42 21.82 3.29
N GLY A 484 4.25 21.88 2.27
CA GLY A 484 5.52 22.59 2.28
C GLY A 484 6.73 21.75 2.69
N THR A 485 6.57 20.46 2.93
CA THR A 485 7.72 19.56 2.95
C THR A 485 8.13 19.30 1.51
N LYS A 486 9.26 19.87 1.15
CA LYS A 486 9.89 19.65 -0.15
C LYS A 486 10.30 18.19 -0.26
N LEU A 487 9.51 17.39 -0.97
CA LEU A 487 9.81 16.03 -1.40
C LEU A 487 11.07 15.89 -2.29
N GLN A 488 11.84 16.92 -2.34
CA GLN A 488 12.61 17.43 -3.45
C GLN A 488 13.92 16.76 -3.77
N GLU A 489 14.47 15.82 -3.00
CA GLU A 489 15.91 15.64 -3.24
C GLU A 489 16.40 14.20 -3.35
N VAL A 490 15.55 13.21 -3.25
CA VAL A 490 16.00 11.81 -3.18
C VAL A 490 15.46 10.92 -4.29
N ILE A 491 14.29 11.22 -4.78
CA ILE A 491 13.70 10.55 -5.95
C ILE A 491 13.39 11.66 -6.95
N PRO A 492 13.66 11.49 -8.24
CA PRO A 492 13.23 12.44 -9.27
C PRO A 492 11.71 12.36 -9.45
N ILE A 493 11.01 12.76 -8.41
CA ILE A 493 9.59 13.01 -8.41
C ILE A 493 9.44 14.47 -8.80
N ASP A 494 8.71 14.73 -9.86
CA ASP A 494 8.35 16.07 -10.28
C ASP A 494 7.79 16.84 -9.07
N GLU A 495 8.41 17.93 -8.70
CA GLU A 495 8.16 18.73 -7.48
C GLU A 495 6.71 19.15 -7.27
N ASN A 496 5.89 19.03 -8.28
CA ASN A 496 4.50 19.47 -8.29
C ASN A 496 3.46 18.36 -8.15
N ARG A 497 3.85 17.07 -7.91
CA ARG A 497 2.91 15.97 -7.91
C ARG A 497 3.05 15.05 -6.69
N SER A 498 2.36 15.41 -5.61
CA SER A 498 2.03 14.48 -4.52
C SER A 498 1.36 13.18 -4.98
N GLU A 499 0.79 13.16 -6.18
CA GLU A 499 0.29 12.00 -6.89
C GLU A 499 1.38 10.93 -7.10
N ASN A 500 2.59 11.34 -7.49
CA ASN A 500 3.74 10.44 -7.61
C ASN A 500 4.13 9.80 -6.27
N TYR A 501 3.83 10.48 -5.17
CA TYR A 501 4.06 10.00 -3.83
C TYR A 501 3.12 8.86 -3.47
N VAL A 502 1.83 9.02 -3.76
CA VAL A 502 0.84 7.96 -3.60
C VAL A 502 1.22 6.73 -4.42
N GLU A 503 1.62 6.92 -5.67
CA GLU A 503 2.07 5.82 -6.53
C GLU A 503 3.30 5.13 -5.96
N TYR A 504 4.31 5.89 -5.52
CA TYR A 504 5.52 5.35 -4.91
C TYR A 504 5.22 4.51 -3.69
N PHE A 505 4.38 4.99 -2.79
CA PHE A 505 4.04 4.28 -1.56
C PHE A 505 3.04 3.13 -1.75
N CYS A 506 2.10 3.25 -2.67
CA CYS A 506 1.14 2.18 -2.93
C CYS A 506 1.72 1.04 -3.78
N VAL A 507 2.59 1.36 -4.75
CA VAL A 507 3.08 0.39 -5.73
C VAL A 507 4.56 0.09 -5.47
N PRO A 508 4.93 -1.17 -5.23
CA PRO A 508 4.25 -2.40 -5.64
C PRO A 508 3.32 -3.06 -4.58
N ARG A 509 3.17 -2.52 -3.37
CA ARG A 509 2.42 -3.19 -2.28
C ARG A 509 0.93 -3.41 -2.60
N MET A 510 0.34 -2.57 -3.43
CA MET A 510 -1.02 -2.76 -3.97
C MET A 510 -1.15 -4.08 -4.75
N LEU A 511 -0.09 -4.54 -5.43
CA LEU A 511 -0.09 -5.82 -6.13
C LEU A 511 -0.06 -7.00 -5.15
N ALA A 512 0.68 -6.88 -4.05
CA ALA A 512 0.64 -7.85 -2.96
C ALA A 512 -0.75 -7.93 -2.32
N LEU A 513 -1.37 -6.79 -2.03
CA LEU A 513 -2.74 -6.70 -1.53
C LEU A 513 -3.74 -7.35 -2.49
N SER A 514 -3.58 -7.13 -3.79
CA SER A 514 -4.42 -7.75 -4.82
C SER A 514 -4.40 -9.28 -4.71
N GLU A 515 -3.22 -9.87 -4.59
CA GLU A 515 -3.06 -11.33 -4.46
C GLU A 515 -3.55 -11.84 -3.09
N LEU A 516 -3.39 -11.09 -2.00
CA LEU A 516 -3.99 -11.40 -0.70
C LEU A 516 -5.51 -11.53 -0.76
N GLY A 517 -6.17 -10.69 -1.53
CA GLY A 517 -7.62 -10.70 -1.69
C GLY A 517 -8.12 -11.69 -2.74
N TRP A 518 -7.29 -12.01 -3.72
CA TRP A 518 -7.65 -12.87 -4.84
C TRP A 518 -7.41 -14.35 -4.57
N ASP A 519 -6.20 -14.70 -4.10
CA ASP A 519 -5.77 -16.07 -3.94
C ASP A 519 -6.28 -16.72 -2.65
N ALA A 520 -6.55 -18.04 -2.71
CA ALA A 520 -6.69 -18.84 -1.52
C ALA A 520 -5.35 -18.90 -0.73
N ALA A 521 -5.43 -18.95 0.61
CA ALA A 521 -4.24 -18.90 1.46
C ALA A 521 -3.21 -19.99 1.14
N ALA A 522 -3.68 -21.19 0.82
CA ALA A 522 -2.83 -22.33 0.48
C ALA A 522 -2.07 -22.19 -0.87
N GLN A 523 -2.47 -21.24 -1.73
CA GLN A 523 -1.86 -21.01 -3.03
C GLN A 523 -0.81 -19.90 -3.02
N ARG A 524 -0.71 -19.13 -1.94
CA ARG A 524 0.20 -17.97 -1.84
C ARG A 524 1.65 -18.43 -1.66
N ASP A 525 2.51 -17.94 -2.55
CA ASP A 525 3.94 -18.19 -2.56
C ASP A 525 4.67 -16.91 -2.95
N TYR A 526 5.40 -16.32 -1.98
CA TYR A 526 6.10 -15.04 -2.20
C TYR A 526 7.22 -15.17 -3.24
N ALA A 527 7.90 -16.30 -3.33
CA ALA A 527 8.96 -16.50 -4.32
C ALA A 527 8.38 -16.52 -5.75
N ASP A 528 7.24 -17.19 -5.97
CA ASP A 528 6.53 -17.16 -7.24
C ASP A 528 5.97 -15.76 -7.54
N PHE A 529 5.37 -15.09 -6.56
CA PHE A 529 4.91 -13.71 -6.70
C PHE A 529 6.06 -12.78 -7.10
N SER A 530 7.18 -12.83 -6.38
CA SER A 530 8.38 -12.01 -6.65
C SER A 530 8.93 -12.25 -8.07
N ARG A 531 8.90 -13.49 -8.56
CA ARG A 531 9.28 -13.85 -9.94
C ARG A 531 8.37 -13.18 -10.97
N ARG A 532 7.03 -13.19 -10.74
CA ARG A 532 6.05 -12.55 -11.63
C ARG A 532 6.14 -11.03 -11.61
N MET A 533 6.54 -10.45 -10.47
CA MET A 533 6.75 -9.01 -10.31
C MET A 533 7.78 -8.45 -11.27
N LYS A 534 8.81 -9.20 -11.68
CA LYS A 534 9.82 -8.73 -12.65
C LYS A 534 9.18 -8.17 -13.93
N GLN A 535 8.15 -8.82 -14.44
CA GLN A 535 7.41 -8.36 -15.63
C GLN A 535 6.37 -7.27 -15.29
N GLN A 536 5.82 -7.27 -14.08
CA GLN A 536 4.87 -6.25 -13.68
C GLN A 536 5.51 -4.85 -13.62
N TYR A 537 6.76 -4.74 -13.18
CA TYR A 537 7.49 -3.48 -13.19
C TYR A 537 7.61 -2.87 -14.60
N GLN A 538 7.79 -3.71 -15.64
CA GLN A 538 7.77 -3.24 -17.04
C GLN A 538 6.39 -2.70 -17.45
N ARG A 539 5.29 -3.34 -17.00
CA ARG A 539 3.92 -2.88 -17.28
C ARG A 539 3.60 -1.58 -16.57
N LEU A 540 4.01 -1.45 -15.30
CA LEU A 540 3.89 -0.22 -14.52
C LEU A 540 4.65 0.93 -15.18
N SER A 541 5.89 0.69 -15.62
CA SER A 541 6.68 1.68 -16.36
C SER A 541 6.01 2.08 -17.68
N ALA A 542 5.47 1.10 -18.42
CA ALA A 542 4.76 1.35 -19.68
C ALA A 542 3.46 2.17 -19.47
N LYS A 543 2.77 1.97 -18.35
CA LYS A 543 1.59 2.75 -17.94
C LYS A 543 1.95 4.16 -17.45
N GLY A 544 3.22 4.45 -17.17
CA GLY A 544 3.68 5.73 -16.62
C GLY A 544 3.42 5.86 -15.11
N CYS A 545 3.48 4.75 -14.39
CA CYS A 545 3.36 4.73 -12.93
C CYS A 545 4.73 5.02 -12.27
N THR A 546 4.74 5.89 -11.28
CA THR A 546 5.92 6.22 -10.45
C THR A 546 5.99 5.28 -9.25
N TYR A 547 6.21 4.00 -9.51
CA TYR A 547 6.31 3.00 -8.45
C TYR A 547 7.68 3.04 -7.74
N ARG A 548 7.74 2.53 -6.52
CA ARG A 548 9.00 2.30 -5.82
C ARG A 548 9.80 1.20 -6.54
N VAL A 549 10.92 1.60 -7.15
CA VAL A 549 11.83 0.65 -7.80
C VAL A 549 12.56 -0.14 -6.70
N PRO A 550 12.53 -1.47 -6.74
CA PRO A 550 13.26 -2.26 -5.74
C PRO A 550 14.77 -2.21 -5.96
N GLU A 551 15.52 -2.27 -4.86
CA GLU A 551 16.97 -2.30 -4.85
C GLU A 551 17.51 -3.59 -5.50
N PRO A 552 18.74 -3.60 -6.03
CA PRO A 552 19.38 -4.80 -6.54
C PRO A 552 19.42 -5.91 -5.49
N VAL A 553 19.20 -7.15 -5.93
CA VAL A 553 19.24 -8.33 -5.05
C VAL A 553 20.66 -8.89 -4.99
N VAL A 554 21.16 -9.19 -3.79
CA VAL A 554 22.41 -9.93 -3.60
C VAL A 554 22.17 -11.40 -3.92
N LYS A 555 22.79 -11.92 -4.98
CA LYS A 555 22.72 -13.35 -5.35
C LYS A 555 23.69 -14.20 -4.56
N SER A 556 24.88 -13.69 -4.34
CA SER A 556 25.91 -14.35 -3.53
C SER A 556 26.76 -13.33 -2.81
N GLU A 557 27.17 -13.68 -1.62
CA GLU A 557 28.13 -12.94 -0.81
C GLU A 557 29.12 -13.92 -0.20
N VAL A 558 30.40 -13.75 -0.51
CA VAL A 558 31.48 -14.68 -0.10
C VAL A 558 32.60 -13.88 0.54
N LYS A 559 32.89 -14.16 1.81
CA LYS A 559 34.06 -13.61 2.51
C LYS A 559 35.34 -14.33 2.02
N GLN A 560 36.33 -13.56 1.58
CA GLN A 560 37.57 -14.05 1.03
C GLN A 560 38.64 -14.21 2.14
N ALA A 561 39.70 -14.94 1.86
CA ALA A 561 40.77 -15.21 2.83
C ALA A 561 41.53 -13.96 3.29
N ASP A 562 41.59 -12.91 2.47
CA ASP A 562 42.18 -11.61 2.79
C ASP A 562 41.25 -10.67 3.55
N GLY A 563 40.03 -11.15 3.90
CA GLY A 563 39.01 -10.38 4.62
C GLY A 563 38.11 -9.53 3.73
N SER A 564 38.38 -9.47 2.43
CA SER A 564 37.47 -8.81 1.48
C SER A 564 36.19 -9.63 1.24
N VAL A 565 35.17 -9.00 0.65
CA VAL A 565 33.87 -9.63 0.37
C VAL A 565 33.62 -9.59 -1.13
N GLY A 566 33.41 -10.77 -1.72
CA GLY A 566 33.00 -10.92 -3.12
C GLY A 566 31.47 -10.98 -3.23
N ILE A 567 30.84 -10.15 -4.05
CA ILE A 567 29.39 -9.98 -4.13
C ILE A 567 28.95 -10.06 -5.58
N THR A 568 27.89 -10.81 -5.83
CA THR A 568 27.19 -10.79 -7.12
C THR A 568 25.77 -10.27 -6.95
N LEU A 569 25.31 -9.50 -7.94
CA LEU A 569 24.01 -8.82 -7.92
C LEU A 569 23.07 -9.34 -9.00
N GLU A 570 21.79 -9.11 -8.83
CA GLU A 570 20.75 -9.29 -9.84
C GLU A 570 19.79 -8.12 -9.83
N SER A 571 19.34 -7.68 -11.03
CA SER A 571 18.25 -6.72 -11.13
C SER A 571 16.90 -7.40 -10.81
N PRO A 572 16.11 -6.86 -9.89
CA PRO A 572 14.75 -7.33 -9.65
C PRO A 572 13.75 -6.89 -10.72
N VAL A 573 14.15 -5.97 -11.60
CA VAL A 573 13.33 -5.43 -12.69
C VAL A 573 13.92 -5.91 -14.02
N GLU A 574 13.12 -6.60 -14.83
CA GLU A 574 13.54 -7.09 -16.12
C GLU A 574 13.89 -5.95 -17.08
N GLY A 575 15.08 -6.01 -17.68
CA GLY A 575 15.58 -4.98 -18.61
C GLY A 575 16.14 -3.72 -17.95
N ALA A 576 16.09 -3.61 -16.61
CA ALA A 576 16.73 -2.49 -15.91
C ALA A 576 18.23 -2.72 -15.73
N VAL A 577 18.97 -1.63 -15.58
CA VAL A 577 20.43 -1.61 -15.39
C VAL A 577 20.74 -1.55 -13.90
N VAL A 578 21.72 -2.34 -13.44
CA VAL A 578 22.27 -2.17 -12.09
C VAL A 578 23.53 -1.30 -12.18
N ARG A 579 23.54 -0.18 -11.42
CA ARG A 579 24.73 0.67 -11.26
C ARG A 579 25.28 0.55 -9.86
N TYR A 580 26.59 0.64 -9.70
CA TYR A 580 27.21 0.51 -8.41
C TYR A 580 28.48 1.34 -8.23
N THR A 581 28.85 1.55 -6.97
CA THR A 581 30.09 2.12 -6.49
C THR A 581 30.73 1.18 -5.46
N THR A 582 32.04 1.31 -5.22
CA THR A 582 32.82 0.46 -4.28
C THR A 582 33.59 1.28 -3.25
N ASP A 583 33.27 2.55 -3.13
CA ASP A 583 33.90 3.50 -2.22
C ASP A 583 32.93 4.12 -1.23
N GLY A 584 31.69 3.62 -1.20
CA GLY A 584 30.60 4.14 -0.36
C GLY A 584 29.96 5.43 -0.88
N SER A 585 30.37 5.90 -2.07
CA SER A 585 29.68 7.01 -2.72
C SER A 585 28.32 6.55 -3.30
N TYR A 586 27.37 7.50 -3.41
CA TYR A 586 26.06 7.19 -3.97
C TYR A 586 26.15 6.96 -5.49
N PRO A 587 25.59 5.83 -6.00
CA PRO A 587 25.57 5.56 -7.44
C PRO A 587 24.73 6.59 -8.19
N THR A 588 25.22 7.05 -9.33
CA THR A 588 24.54 7.96 -10.25
C THR A 588 24.40 7.32 -11.63
N VAL A 589 23.73 8.00 -12.55
CA VAL A 589 23.64 7.57 -13.97
C VAL A 589 25.01 7.47 -14.66
N HIS A 590 26.07 8.00 -14.05
CA HIS A 590 27.45 7.91 -14.55
C HIS A 590 28.27 6.80 -13.87
N SER A 591 27.73 6.15 -12.82
CA SER A 591 28.41 5.08 -12.12
C SER A 591 28.54 3.82 -12.97
N LYS A 592 29.48 2.94 -12.59
CA LYS A 592 29.75 1.70 -13.31
C LYS A 592 28.50 0.82 -13.44
N ILE A 593 28.28 0.29 -14.63
CA ILE A 593 27.21 -0.68 -14.91
C ILE A 593 27.72 -2.07 -14.52
N TYR A 594 26.93 -2.80 -13.76
CA TYR A 594 27.15 -4.19 -13.41
C TYR A 594 26.93 -5.09 -14.63
N GLN A 595 27.91 -5.95 -14.94
CA GLN A 595 27.91 -6.85 -16.10
C GLN A 595 27.88 -8.34 -15.72
N GLY A 596 27.64 -8.65 -14.43
CA GLY A 596 27.63 -10.02 -13.92
C GLY A 596 28.93 -10.46 -13.23
N GLU A 597 29.91 -9.57 -13.12
CA GLU A 597 31.17 -9.83 -12.42
C GLU A 597 31.00 -9.97 -10.91
N THR A 598 31.93 -10.64 -10.23
CA THR A 598 32.04 -10.57 -8.76
C THR A 598 32.65 -9.23 -8.38
N ILE A 599 31.88 -8.42 -7.66
CA ILE A 599 32.35 -7.15 -7.09
C ILE A 599 33.06 -7.45 -5.79
N THR A 600 34.34 -7.06 -5.68
CA THR A 600 35.14 -7.25 -4.46
C THR A 600 35.30 -5.93 -3.74
N VAL A 601 34.92 -5.88 -2.45
CA VAL A 601 35.07 -4.73 -1.57
C VAL A 601 35.77 -5.14 -0.27
N LYS A 602 36.55 -4.23 0.32
CA LYS A 602 37.18 -4.47 1.63
C LYS A 602 36.15 -4.45 2.74
N ASN A 603 35.17 -3.59 2.65
CA ASN A 603 34.07 -3.48 3.59
C ASN A 603 32.74 -3.56 2.82
N ARG A 604 31.82 -4.39 3.31
CA ARG A 604 30.51 -4.56 2.67
C ARG A 604 29.76 -3.24 2.49
N ALA A 605 29.88 -2.34 3.46
CA ALA A 605 29.24 -1.01 3.41
C ALA A 605 29.83 -0.07 2.35
N ASP A 606 30.97 -0.42 1.69
CA ASP A 606 31.53 0.36 0.59
C ASP A 606 30.80 0.12 -0.72
N LEU A 607 30.08 -1.01 -0.84
CA LEU A 607 29.25 -1.30 -2.00
C LEU A 607 27.88 -0.64 -1.83
N LEU A 608 27.59 0.35 -2.66
CA LEU A 608 26.24 0.83 -2.91
C LEU A 608 25.85 0.49 -4.34
N ALA A 609 24.59 0.11 -4.57
CA ALA A 609 24.08 -0.23 -5.89
C ALA A 609 22.62 0.19 -6.04
N ILE A 610 22.22 0.63 -7.23
CA ILE A 610 20.85 0.99 -7.58
C ILE A 610 20.35 0.18 -8.77
N THR A 611 19.06 -0.06 -8.82
CA THR A 611 18.35 -0.52 -10.02
C THR A 611 17.88 0.70 -10.81
N GLU A 612 18.38 0.92 -12.01
CA GLU A 612 18.00 2.02 -12.89
C GLU A 612 17.04 1.50 -13.97
N VAL A 613 15.79 1.92 -13.92
CA VAL A 613 14.77 1.66 -14.96
C VAL A 613 14.88 2.70 -16.07
N THR A 614 15.02 3.96 -15.70
CA THR A 614 15.40 5.08 -16.59
C THR A 614 16.33 6.02 -15.83
N PRO A 615 17.03 6.97 -16.49
CA PRO A 615 17.88 7.94 -15.81
C PRO A 615 17.17 8.79 -14.74
N THR A 616 15.84 8.87 -14.80
CA THR A 616 15.00 9.60 -13.85
C THR A 616 14.08 8.71 -13.01
N HIS A 617 14.19 7.38 -13.12
CA HIS A 617 13.40 6.44 -12.34
C HIS A 617 14.29 5.25 -11.91
N TYR A 618 14.78 5.29 -10.69
CA TYR A 618 15.72 4.33 -10.13
C TYR A 618 15.44 4.07 -8.65
N SER A 619 16.00 2.99 -8.13
CA SER A 619 15.82 2.60 -6.74
C SER A 619 16.62 3.46 -5.76
N LEU A 620 16.26 3.40 -4.50
CA LEU A 620 17.19 3.70 -3.43
C LEU A 620 18.40 2.74 -3.51
N PRO A 621 19.53 3.06 -2.87
CA PRO A 621 20.69 2.19 -2.91
C PRO A 621 20.45 0.90 -2.12
N LEU A 622 20.92 -0.21 -2.65
CA LEU A 622 21.17 -1.40 -1.84
C LEU A 622 22.12 -1.00 -0.71
N TYR A 623 21.55 -0.94 0.50
CA TYR A 623 22.19 -0.42 1.67
C TYR A 623 22.52 -1.53 2.66
N THR A 624 23.70 -1.48 3.23
CA THR A 624 24.08 -2.31 4.37
C THR A 624 24.41 -1.40 5.53
N ALA A 625 23.71 -1.56 6.64
CA ALA A 625 24.01 -0.81 7.84
C ALA A 625 25.49 -1.00 8.21
N PRO A 626 26.22 0.08 8.52
CA PRO A 626 27.62 -0.04 8.90
C PRO A 626 27.77 -0.87 10.19
N ASP A 627 28.90 -1.57 10.34
CA ASP A 627 29.23 -2.24 11.59
C ASP A 627 29.50 -1.18 12.67
N TYR A 628 28.57 -1.06 13.60
CA TYR A 628 28.67 -0.14 14.73
C TYR A 628 29.28 -0.76 15.97
N SER A 629 29.75 -2.01 15.89
CA SER A 629 30.33 -2.73 17.06
C SER A 629 31.52 -2.01 17.68
N ALA A 630 32.33 -1.32 16.88
CA ALA A 630 33.45 -0.48 17.33
C ALA A 630 33.02 0.76 18.14
N TYR A 631 31.73 1.14 18.06
CA TYR A 631 31.24 2.37 18.66
C TYR A 631 30.31 2.15 19.87
N LYS A 632 30.22 0.91 20.38
CA LYS A 632 29.34 0.54 21.51
C LYS A 632 29.61 1.36 22.80
N SER A 633 30.78 1.92 22.94
CA SER A 633 31.12 2.80 24.08
C SER A 633 30.25 4.07 24.13
N TYR A 634 29.69 4.49 23.01
CA TYR A 634 28.78 5.66 22.92
C TYR A 634 27.33 5.36 23.33
N GLY A 635 26.95 4.09 23.48
CA GLY A 635 25.61 3.68 23.90
C GLY A 635 24.93 2.72 22.92
N ASP A 636 23.59 2.68 23.00
CA ASP A 636 22.77 1.88 22.09
C ASP A 636 22.70 2.55 20.72
N TYR A 637 23.00 1.82 19.66
CA TYR A 637 22.80 2.28 18.28
C TYR A 637 21.34 2.63 18.06
N THR A 638 21.09 3.80 17.47
CA THR A 638 19.76 4.37 17.33
C THR A 638 19.41 4.69 15.89
N ALA A 639 20.34 5.31 15.16
CA ALA A 639 20.15 5.71 13.77
C ALA A 639 21.50 5.88 13.07
N ASP A 640 21.44 6.12 11.78
CA ASP A 640 22.59 6.55 10.98
C ASP A 640 22.20 7.70 10.04
N TRP A 641 23.20 8.33 9.43
CA TRP A 641 22.99 9.24 8.31
C TRP A 641 23.89 8.90 7.14
N GLN A 642 23.39 9.15 5.95
CA GLN A 642 24.04 8.89 4.67
C GLN A 642 24.09 10.19 3.85
N PRO A 643 24.92 10.28 2.81
CA PRO A 643 25.03 11.48 1.98
C PRO A 643 23.70 12.00 1.44
N LEU A 644 22.76 11.10 1.13
CA LEU A 644 21.45 11.46 0.64
C LEU A 644 20.58 12.25 1.63
N ARG A 645 20.78 12.03 2.93
CA ARG A 645 20.07 12.78 3.98
C ARG A 645 20.76 14.08 4.36
N VAL A 646 21.98 14.27 3.85
CA VAL A 646 22.81 15.44 4.19
C VAL A 646 22.74 16.43 3.08
N GLN A 647 21.99 17.51 3.29
CA GLN A 647 21.86 18.59 2.33
C GLN A 647 22.72 19.79 2.77
N PRO A 648 23.13 20.67 1.83
CA PRO A 648 23.80 21.94 2.17
C PRO A 648 22.94 22.85 3.05
N THR A 649 21.59 22.74 2.90
CA THR A 649 20.62 23.49 3.71
C THR A 649 20.10 22.60 4.86
N ALA A 650 19.85 23.21 6.02
CA ALA A 650 19.34 22.48 7.18
C ALA A 650 17.98 21.84 6.90
N GLN A 651 17.87 20.54 7.18
CA GLN A 651 16.67 19.74 7.04
C GLN A 651 16.25 19.16 8.40
N PRO A 652 14.95 18.99 8.65
CA PRO A 652 14.49 18.28 9.84
C PRO A 652 14.72 16.77 9.68
N TRP A 653 15.36 16.16 10.67
CA TRP A 653 15.48 14.71 10.79
C TRP A 653 14.69 14.26 11.99
N ARG A 654 13.91 13.20 11.80
CA ARG A 654 13.21 12.52 12.89
C ARG A 654 13.56 11.04 12.83
N PHE A 655 13.95 10.47 13.96
CA PHE A 655 14.23 9.04 14.08
C PHE A 655 13.71 8.49 15.41
N GLU A 656 13.33 7.22 15.38
CA GLU A 656 12.75 6.55 16.54
C GLU A 656 13.86 6.11 17.52
N CYS A 657 13.60 6.33 18.82
CA CYS A 657 14.47 5.91 19.90
C CYS A 657 13.73 5.21 21.07
N THR A 658 12.55 4.66 20.80
CA THR A 658 11.63 4.07 21.78
C THR A 658 12.34 3.07 22.71
N GLY A 659 12.99 2.06 22.20
CA GLY A 659 13.69 1.06 23.00
C GLY A 659 14.97 1.55 23.67
N LYS A 660 15.41 2.80 23.42
CA LYS A 660 16.64 3.40 23.96
C LYS A 660 16.34 4.30 25.15
N ILE A 661 15.14 4.90 25.18
CA ILE A 661 14.63 5.63 26.34
C ILE A 661 13.89 4.62 27.22
N ARG A 662 14.44 4.34 28.40
CA ARG A 662 13.98 3.25 29.30
C ARG A 662 13.56 3.71 30.69
N GLY A 663 13.23 4.99 30.86
CA GLY A 663 12.82 5.56 32.14
C GLY A 663 13.12 7.05 32.22
N ASN A 664 12.66 7.68 33.28
CA ASN A 664 13.12 9.03 33.61
C ASN A 664 14.63 9.02 33.89
N GLY A 665 15.27 10.15 33.65
CA GLY A 665 16.69 10.32 33.97
C GLY A 665 17.44 11.11 32.90
N ARG A 666 18.76 11.15 33.10
CA ARG A 666 19.68 11.86 32.22
C ARG A 666 20.20 10.91 31.14
N TYR A 667 20.22 11.40 29.93
CA TYR A 667 20.67 10.69 28.71
C TYR A 667 21.70 11.52 27.98
N GLU A 668 22.46 10.84 27.13
CA GLU A 668 23.32 11.44 26.13
C GLU A 668 22.93 10.90 24.75
N ILE A 669 22.87 11.79 23.76
CA ILE A 669 22.82 11.43 22.36
C ILE A 669 24.18 11.77 21.73
N THR A 670 24.78 10.81 21.05
CA THR A 670 26.09 10.97 20.41
C THR A 670 25.98 10.76 18.92
N PHE A 671 26.45 11.74 18.16
CA PHE A 671 26.61 11.70 16.71
C PHE A 671 28.06 11.44 16.39
N VAL A 672 28.36 10.34 15.70
CA VAL A 672 29.72 9.95 15.33
C VAL A 672 29.86 9.96 13.82
N LYS A 673 30.67 10.86 13.28
CA LYS A 673 31.01 10.88 11.86
C LYS A 673 31.93 9.69 11.55
N THR A 674 31.53 8.86 10.57
CA THR A 674 32.31 7.67 10.17
C THR A 674 33.00 7.86 8.83
N ARG A 675 32.46 8.66 7.92
CA ARG A 675 32.98 8.87 6.56
C ARG A 675 32.66 10.28 6.03
N GLY A 676 33.23 10.57 4.87
CA GLY A 676 33.06 11.82 4.15
C GLY A 676 34.02 12.92 4.59
N THR A 677 34.23 13.92 3.73
CA THR A 677 35.10 15.07 4.01
C THR A 677 34.37 16.13 4.85
N ASN A 678 33.06 16.27 4.64
CA ASN A 678 32.25 17.29 5.29
C ASN A 678 31.78 16.84 6.69
N ALA A 679 31.69 17.78 7.61
CA ALA A 679 31.06 17.57 8.91
C ALA A 679 29.53 17.73 8.78
N LEU A 680 28.81 17.17 9.75
CA LEU A 680 27.38 17.43 9.93
C LEU A 680 27.22 18.58 10.93
N ARG A 681 26.51 19.61 10.55
CA ARG A 681 26.06 20.68 11.46
C ARG A 681 24.73 20.27 12.06
N LEU A 682 24.65 20.27 13.38
CA LEU A 682 23.46 19.93 14.15
C LEU A 682 22.86 21.20 14.74
N GLY A 683 21.60 21.46 14.47
CA GLY A 683 20.78 22.49 15.12
C GLY A 683 20.12 21.97 16.41
N ASP A 684 19.07 22.62 16.83
CA ASP A 684 18.34 22.26 18.06
C ASP A 684 17.80 20.82 17.98
N ILE A 685 17.90 20.12 19.11
CA ILE A 685 17.37 18.76 19.27
C ILE A 685 16.10 18.86 20.09
N ARG A 686 15.04 18.21 19.63
CA ARG A 686 13.81 17.95 20.37
C ARG A 686 13.66 16.47 20.61
N VAL A 687 13.39 16.08 21.86
CA VAL A 687 12.99 14.71 22.20
C VAL A 687 11.47 14.72 22.37
N LEU A 688 10.80 13.85 21.65
CA LEU A 688 9.34 13.77 21.65
C LEU A 688 8.88 12.44 22.24
N LYS A 689 7.82 12.49 23.05
CA LYS A 689 7.00 11.35 23.46
C LYS A 689 5.74 11.38 22.61
N ARG A 690 5.61 10.49 21.65
CA ARG A 690 4.69 10.63 20.51
C ARG A 690 4.98 11.95 19.77
N ASP A 691 4.09 12.94 19.89
CA ASP A 691 4.27 14.28 19.31
C ASP A 691 4.43 15.37 20.38
N GLU A 692 4.42 14.98 21.66
CA GLU A 692 4.66 15.90 22.77
C GLU A 692 6.18 16.09 22.96
N VAL A 693 6.65 17.34 22.89
CA VAL A 693 8.06 17.67 23.16
C VAL A 693 8.32 17.55 24.66
N VAL A 694 9.13 16.58 25.08
CA VAL A 694 9.49 16.32 26.48
C VAL A 694 10.88 16.84 26.85
N ALA A 695 11.73 17.14 25.87
CA ALA A 695 13.00 17.82 26.08
C ALA A 695 13.41 18.61 24.85
N THR A 696 14.04 19.76 25.05
CA THR A 696 14.69 20.56 23.98
C THR A 696 16.08 20.92 24.40
N VAL A 697 17.06 20.72 23.53
CA VAL A 697 18.44 21.14 23.72
C VAL A 697 18.85 22.05 22.58
N SER A 698 19.02 23.33 22.91
CA SER A 698 19.52 24.30 21.93
C SER A 698 21.02 24.15 21.76
N GLN A 699 21.43 24.02 20.52
CA GLN A 699 22.83 23.84 20.15
C GLN A 699 23.10 24.26 18.71
N ASN A 700 24.41 24.40 18.41
CA ASN A 700 24.92 24.57 17.06
C ASN A 700 26.30 23.89 17.03
N ALA A 701 26.31 22.58 16.79
CA ALA A 701 27.51 21.76 16.89
C ALA A 701 27.91 21.16 15.53
N LEU A 702 29.18 20.84 15.38
CA LEU A 702 29.71 20.09 14.23
C LEU A 702 30.16 18.71 14.67
N THR A 703 29.80 17.68 13.90
CA THR A 703 30.31 16.32 14.09
C THR A 703 31.73 16.21 13.52
N ALA A 704 32.75 16.32 14.37
CA ALA A 704 34.12 16.13 13.93
C ALA A 704 35.06 15.72 15.10
N PRO A 705 35.38 14.45 15.31
CA PRO A 705 34.82 13.23 14.75
C PRO A 705 33.48 12.80 15.39
N ALA A 706 33.18 13.28 16.59
CA ALA A 706 31.96 13.00 17.32
C ALA A 706 31.50 14.16 18.18
N VAL A 707 30.21 14.26 18.43
CA VAL A 707 29.63 15.20 19.37
C VAL A 707 28.61 14.48 20.26
N THR A 708 28.69 14.74 21.57
CA THR A 708 27.78 14.18 22.57
C THR A 708 26.99 15.30 23.23
N ILE A 709 25.68 15.13 23.30
CA ILE A 709 24.73 16.14 23.74
C ILE A 709 23.87 15.54 24.83
N PRO A 710 23.91 16.09 26.07
CA PRO A 710 23.08 15.62 27.18
C PRO A 710 21.66 16.16 27.08
N PHE A 711 20.68 15.35 27.50
CA PHE A 711 19.27 15.75 27.69
C PHE A 711 18.66 14.99 28.85
N THR A 712 17.49 15.46 29.32
CA THR A 712 16.78 14.83 30.44
C THR A 712 15.36 14.46 30.01
N VAL A 713 14.93 13.27 30.38
CA VAL A 713 13.56 12.78 30.22
C VAL A 713 12.91 12.72 31.61
N SER A 714 11.82 13.44 31.81
CA SER A 714 11.08 13.51 33.08
C SER A 714 9.67 12.88 33.03
N ASN A 715 9.14 12.60 31.84
CA ASN A 715 7.77 12.12 31.65
C ASN A 715 7.74 10.80 30.90
N PHE A 716 8.62 9.85 31.32
CA PHE A 716 8.65 8.53 30.71
C PHE A 716 7.37 7.75 30.99
N GLU A 717 6.88 7.07 29.96
CA GLU A 717 5.74 6.14 30.02
C GLU A 717 6.10 4.90 29.22
N ALA A 718 6.07 3.73 29.86
CA ALA A 718 6.43 2.48 29.23
C ALA A 718 5.47 2.14 28.06
N GLY A 719 6.03 1.65 26.94
CA GLY A 719 5.26 1.32 25.76
C GLY A 719 4.87 2.51 24.86
N THR A 720 5.28 3.73 25.25
CA THR A 720 5.04 4.93 24.44
C THR A 720 6.22 5.17 23.50
N PRO A 721 5.98 5.50 22.23
CA PRO A 721 7.04 5.84 21.27
C PRO A 721 7.78 7.12 21.65
N PHE A 722 9.10 7.08 21.52
CA PHE A 722 10.00 8.22 21.68
C PHE A 722 10.73 8.49 20.36
N TYR A 723 10.87 9.76 20.03
CA TYR A 723 11.57 10.22 18.83
C TYR A 723 12.57 11.31 19.18
N VAL A 724 13.61 11.41 18.36
CA VAL A 724 14.48 12.58 18.30
C VAL A 724 14.24 13.30 16.99
N GLU A 725 14.06 14.60 17.07
CA GLU A 725 13.94 15.50 15.92
C GLU A 725 15.05 16.54 15.98
N ILE A 726 15.75 16.74 14.88
CA ILE A 726 16.89 17.65 14.80
C ILE A 726 16.98 18.31 13.42
N MET A 727 17.31 19.59 13.38
CA MET A 727 17.68 20.27 12.15
C MET A 727 19.17 20.00 11.87
N ALA A 728 19.48 19.43 10.72
CA ALA A 728 20.85 19.10 10.35
C ALA A 728 21.18 19.44 8.89
N ASN A 729 22.44 19.77 8.61
CA ASN A 729 22.95 19.97 7.25
C ASN A 729 24.42 19.59 7.15
N GLY A 730 24.89 19.34 5.91
CA GLY A 730 26.31 19.10 5.62
C GLY A 730 27.07 20.42 5.53
N GLU A 731 28.08 20.58 6.36
CA GLU A 731 28.96 21.75 6.30
C GLU A 731 29.92 21.62 5.11
N GLY A 732 29.64 22.38 4.05
CA GLY A 732 30.45 22.39 2.83
C GLY A 732 30.05 21.35 1.77
N GLY A 733 29.08 20.48 2.03
CA GLY A 733 28.61 19.50 1.07
C GLY A 733 27.80 18.36 1.66
N ASN A 734 27.51 17.36 0.84
CA ASN A 734 26.59 16.26 1.16
C ASN A 734 27.23 14.87 1.22
N ASP A 735 28.54 14.76 1.46
CA ASP A 735 29.26 13.48 1.54
C ASP A 735 29.39 12.91 2.94
N SER A 736 28.81 13.55 3.97
CA SER A 736 28.89 13.13 5.36
C SER A 736 28.10 11.85 5.64
N GLN A 737 28.73 10.92 6.37
CA GLN A 737 28.10 9.69 6.88
C GLN A 737 28.44 9.50 8.35
N GLY A 738 27.55 8.90 9.12
CA GLY A 738 27.80 8.59 10.50
C GLY A 738 26.68 7.85 11.21
N LEU A 739 26.86 7.71 12.53
CA LEU A 739 26.03 6.90 13.42
C LEU A 739 25.54 7.73 14.59
N VAL A 740 24.35 7.41 15.09
CA VAL A 740 23.74 8.03 16.26
C VAL A 740 23.53 6.99 17.35
N PHE A 741 23.93 7.33 18.57
CA PHE A 741 23.82 6.49 19.76
C PHE A 741 23.11 7.23 20.87
N ILE A 742 22.36 6.50 21.70
CA ILE A 742 21.74 7.02 22.93
C ILE A 742 22.21 6.18 24.11
N ARG A 743 22.55 6.85 25.20
CA ARG A 743 22.98 6.24 26.47
C ARG A 743 22.29 6.93 27.65
N LYS A 744 21.78 6.12 28.60
CA LYS A 744 21.35 6.65 29.90
C LYS A 744 22.61 6.83 30.79
N ILE A 745 22.75 8.01 31.39
CA ILE A 745 23.94 8.38 32.18
C ILE A 745 23.62 8.68 33.65
N GLY A 746 22.35 8.74 34.05
CA GLY A 746 21.93 8.98 35.41
C GLY A 746 20.44 8.92 35.60
N GLU A 747 20.01 8.95 36.86
CA GLU A 747 18.58 9.08 37.23
C GLU A 747 18.08 10.52 37.17
#